data_80a0bd654879ee37c716f0b8de024cb2
#
_entry.id   80a0bd654879ee37c716f0b8de024cb2
#
_cell.length_a   1.000
_cell.length_b   1.000
_cell.length_c   1.000
_cell.angle_alpha   90.00
_cell.angle_beta   90.00
_cell.angle_gamma   90.00
#
_symmetry.space_group_name_H-M   'P 1'
#
loop_
_entity.id
_entity.type
_entity.pdbx_description
1 polymer ?
#
loop_
_entity_poly.entity_id
_entity_poly.type
_entity_poly.pdbx_seq_one_letter_code
_entity_poly.pdbx_strand_id
1 'polypeptide(L)'
;MKKKTLLSQLLLLTALLLPAAPLLAASQTKANLVCFVKFADETDDVMFVDHPFDYYEQLFNDKTAGAQSVYNYFKHSSYGQLDWNTTFFPAPNGTKVSSFTASQPRGYYQEKSGINPDGWDDATVMAARERALLKEIIAYVDQNLGSDVVVDADADGLVDNLTIILSSCSELGSRHMLWPHRSDLVSATGEFTINGSRVVGYLIVFDEYRARLTAPTTLGTICHETSHSLGTYDLYHVSGSLNPVGVWDLMSDNQDTPQQMMAYTKYRYCKWIDEIPLISEPGTYTLNPVGGTTSENIAYKIQPVGRDEYFVVEYRKKEGYDSSIPESGLLVYRINPNQSGGNVGYNGTTRLDEQYIFRPGGTTTSDGNILQAAFSKESGRMAFGGLADEKPFYSDGTLANFAIANVSACGETISFDLLETTHQLILSEESFTLKGQANSGATLTISSDDGWQLSGVPAWLTLSPTSGDAGTTTVSIVANADNDTGSERTAQITVTSTTDAQLTRTFTVAQEAKAGNVILFDDFENTENPNGWTFENSGEANRGWQYTDGTPSGKAKKMVNSGTHAMSMIETMMEDLHQEARLTSPVFAGGKTLTFYSHTNGGNATPKVNPPIYIIEVSSDGGTTWTTIFDVLKDYPRDENGNTVTPGSGYTKIELDLSPYTSDNMRIRFNCYDTSQEGLQYWWQIDDLEITGESATGISAISVPGESQPIYDLRGIRVDGRSFPAGSIVVKGGKKVLR
;
A
#
# COMPACT_ATOMS: atom_id res chain seq x y z
N MET A 1 -67.91 58.10 -11.09
CA MET A 1 -67.62 56.77 -10.67
C MET A 1 -66.11 56.63 -10.58
N LYS A 2 -65.55 56.39 -9.40
CA LYS A 2 -64.20 56.71 -9.03
C LYS A 2 -63.22 55.60 -9.40
N LYS A 3 -62.15 55.91 -10.15
CA LYS A 3 -60.94 55.12 -10.37
C LYS A 3 -60.09 55.19 -9.09
N LYS A 4 -59.74 54.05 -8.52
CA LYS A 4 -58.69 53.95 -7.49
C LYS A 4 -57.41 53.46 -8.15
N THR A 5 -56.38 54.32 -8.10
CA THR A 5 -55.01 54.09 -8.49
C THR A 5 -54.30 53.33 -7.37
N LEU A 6 -53.72 52.19 -7.68
CA LEU A 6 -52.84 51.45 -6.74
C LEU A 6 -51.40 51.87 -7.02
N LEU A 7 -50.76 52.52 -6.05
CA LEU A 7 -49.35 52.85 -6.04
C LEU A 7 -48.61 51.64 -5.42
N SER A 8 -47.86 50.92 -6.21
CA SER A 8 -46.94 49.88 -5.72
C SER A 8 -45.64 50.55 -5.30
N GLN A 9 -45.35 50.56 -4.02
CA GLN A 9 -44.03 50.91 -3.45
C GLN A 9 -43.06 49.75 -3.66
N LEU A 10 -42.06 49.97 -4.51
CA LEU A 10 -40.90 49.09 -4.69
C LEU A 10 -39.92 49.41 -3.54
N LEU A 11 -39.89 48.57 -2.51
CA LEU A 11 -38.84 48.60 -1.48
C LEU A 11 -37.59 47.93 -2.08
N LEU A 12 -36.57 48.74 -2.39
CA LEU A 12 -35.24 48.29 -2.70
C LEU A 12 -34.55 47.84 -1.41
N LEU A 13 -34.48 46.52 -1.17
CA LEU A 13 -33.69 45.96 -0.07
C LEU A 13 -32.23 45.87 -0.58
N THR A 14 -31.41 46.86 -0.28
CA THR A 14 -29.96 46.77 -0.36
C THR A 14 -29.48 45.88 0.78
N ALA A 15 -29.29 44.57 0.52
CA ALA A 15 -28.52 43.72 1.41
C ALA A 15 -27.06 44.18 1.37
N LEU A 16 -26.59 44.83 2.43
CA LEU A 16 -25.16 44.95 2.67
C LEU A 16 -24.60 43.52 2.82
N LEU A 17 -23.86 43.09 1.83
CA LEU A 17 -22.94 41.98 1.97
C LEU A 17 -21.77 42.44 2.84
N LEU A 18 -21.94 42.29 4.14
CA LEU A 18 -20.80 42.24 5.04
C LEU A 18 -20.01 40.98 4.69
N PRO A 19 -18.69 41.07 4.45
CA PRO A 19 -17.90 39.85 4.34
C PRO A 19 -18.12 39.04 5.61
N ALA A 20 -18.53 37.77 5.46
CA ALA A 20 -18.56 36.84 6.57
C ALA A 20 -17.14 36.80 7.15
N ALA A 21 -17.01 37.25 8.38
CA ALA A 21 -15.77 37.02 9.11
C ALA A 21 -15.52 35.52 9.09
N PRO A 22 -14.30 35.07 8.79
CA PRO A 22 -14.00 33.66 8.87
C PRO A 22 -14.40 33.18 10.27
N LEU A 23 -15.20 32.10 10.31
CA LEU A 23 -15.49 31.41 11.56
C LEU A 23 -14.12 30.83 11.98
N LEU A 24 -13.44 31.51 12.91
CA LEU A 24 -12.27 30.95 13.56
C LEU A 24 -12.71 29.62 14.15
N ALA A 25 -12.09 28.53 13.71
CA ALA A 25 -12.27 27.23 14.35
C ALA A 25 -12.07 27.41 15.86
N ALA A 26 -12.90 26.73 16.66
CA ALA A 26 -12.82 26.85 18.12
C ALA A 26 -11.40 26.49 18.56
N SER A 27 -10.77 27.39 19.35
CA SER A 27 -9.43 27.15 19.89
C SER A 27 -9.44 25.82 20.66
N GLN A 28 -8.60 24.87 20.26
CA GLN A 28 -8.39 23.64 20.99
C GLN A 28 -7.36 23.88 22.09
N THR A 29 -7.61 23.35 23.26
CA THR A 29 -6.64 23.38 24.36
C THR A 29 -6.22 21.96 24.66
N LYS A 30 -4.91 21.73 24.74
CA LYS A 30 -4.32 20.47 25.16
C LYS A 30 -3.46 20.69 26.40
N ALA A 31 -3.47 19.73 27.29
CA ALA A 31 -2.68 19.72 28.50
C ALA A 31 -1.45 18.80 28.31
N ASN A 32 -0.27 19.32 28.65
CA ASN A 32 0.96 18.55 28.70
C ASN A 32 1.43 18.43 30.14
N LEU A 33 1.55 17.21 30.65
CA LEU A 33 2.12 16.96 31.96
C LEU A 33 3.57 16.51 31.80
N VAL A 34 4.51 17.31 32.32
CA VAL A 34 5.95 17.00 32.29
C VAL A 34 6.40 16.46 33.62
N CYS A 35 6.99 15.27 33.63
CA CYS A 35 7.56 14.64 34.80
C CYS A 35 9.08 14.48 34.64
N PHE A 36 9.86 15.09 35.52
CA PHE A 36 11.32 14.87 35.58
C PHE A 36 11.62 13.60 36.37
N VAL A 37 12.54 12.77 35.86
CA VAL A 37 12.87 11.48 36.45
C VAL A 37 14.38 11.31 36.52
N LYS A 38 14.86 10.95 37.71
CA LYS A 38 16.23 10.46 37.94
C LYS A 38 16.22 9.02 38.40
N PHE A 39 17.36 8.37 38.36
CA PHE A 39 17.51 6.99 38.75
C PHE A 39 17.94 6.84 40.23
N ALA A 40 17.79 5.63 40.82
CA ALA A 40 18.01 5.39 42.24
C ALA A 40 19.44 5.68 42.71
N ASP A 41 20.41 5.64 41.83
CA ASP A 41 21.82 5.93 42.07
C ASP A 41 22.20 7.42 41.85
N GLU A 42 21.25 8.30 41.61
CA GLU A 42 21.44 9.72 41.27
C GLU A 42 20.89 10.66 42.34
N THR A 43 21.44 11.85 42.43
CA THR A 43 20.98 12.90 43.34
C THR A 43 20.63 14.16 42.55
N ASP A 44 19.73 15.00 43.11
CA ASP A 44 19.33 16.29 42.48
C ASP A 44 20.52 17.26 42.37
N ASP A 45 21.57 17.08 43.17
CA ASP A 45 22.76 17.94 43.10
C ASP A 45 23.66 17.62 41.91
N VAL A 46 23.47 16.47 41.24
CA VAL A 46 24.25 16.02 40.08
C VAL A 46 23.41 16.06 38.79
N MET A 47 22.09 15.90 38.94
CA MET A 47 21.14 15.82 37.82
C MET A 47 20.41 17.14 37.64
N PHE A 48 20.12 17.50 36.38
CA PHE A 48 19.45 18.73 36.01
C PHE A 48 20.18 20.02 36.47
N VAL A 49 21.52 19.94 36.65
CA VAL A 49 22.33 21.08 37.17
C VAL A 49 22.58 22.12 36.12
N ASP A 50 22.77 21.69 34.88
CA ASP A 50 23.12 22.57 33.76
C ASP A 50 21.93 23.41 33.29
N HIS A 51 20.70 22.97 33.60
CA HIS A 51 19.48 23.66 33.23
C HIS A 51 18.60 23.92 34.47
N PRO A 52 18.53 25.15 34.97
CA PRO A 52 17.60 25.54 36.03
C PRO A 52 16.16 25.40 35.56
N PHE A 53 15.21 25.31 36.49
CA PHE A 53 13.79 25.14 36.15
C PHE A 53 13.28 26.22 35.18
N ASP A 54 13.74 27.47 35.31
CA ASP A 54 13.36 28.55 34.40
C ASP A 54 13.69 28.25 32.91
N TYR A 55 14.71 27.47 32.65
CA TYR A 55 14.99 27.02 31.29
C TYR A 55 13.87 26.15 30.72
N TYR A 56 13.37 25.18 31.49
CA TYR A 56 12.27 24.32 31.05
C TYR A 56 10.94 25.11 30.98
N GLU A 57 10.68 26.02 31.93
CA GLU A 57 9.51 26.86 31.85
C GLU A 57 9.51 27.71 30.58
N GLN A 58 10.65 28.28 30.20
CA GLN A 58 10.77 28.99 28.92
C GLN A 58 10.64 28.06 27.72
N LEU A 59 11.30 26.89 27.73
CA LEU A 59 11.27 25.95 26.64
C LEU A 59 9.85 25.46 26.32
N PHE A 60 9.03 25.25 27.33
CA PHE A 60 7.67 24.72 27.13
C PHE A 60 6.60 25.79 27.08
N ASN A 61 6.66 26.82 27.92
CA ASN A 61 5.54 27.73 28.19
C ASN A 61 5.77 29.20 27.81
N ASP A 62 6.94 29.60 27.29
CA ASP A 62 7.14 30.98 26.90
C ASP A 62 6.17 31.38 25.78
N LYS A 63 5.26 32.32 26.13
CA LYS A 63 4.21 32.87 25.24
C LYS A 63 4.62 34.18 24.59
N THR A 64 5.85 34.66 24.86
CA THR A 64 6.37 35.88 24.23
C THR A 64 6.42 35.69 22.72
N ALA A 65 5.90 36.68 21.99
CA ALA A 65 5.89 36.60 20.53
C ALA A 65 7.31 36.42 19.96
N GLY A 66 7.51 35.38 19.18
CA GLY A 66 8.80 35.01 18.56
C GLY A 66 9.71 34.16 19.45
N ALA A 67 9.35 33.88 20.70
CA ALA A 67 10.11 32.95 21.54
C ALA A 67 10.03 31.55 20.99
N GLN A 68 11.17 30.84 21.07
CA GLN A 68 11.29 29.45 20.66
C GLN A 68 10.84 28.56 21.82
N SER A 69 9.56 28.18 21.81
CA SER A 69 8.95 27.30 22.82
C SER A 69 7.98 26.31 22.22
N VAL A 70 7.70 25.23 22.94
CA VAL A 70 6.67 24.25 22.55
C VAL A 70 5.33 24.93 22.36
N TYR A 71 4.92 25.80 23.30
CA TYR A 71 3.67 26.55 23.18
C TYR A 71 3.61 27.36 21.88
N ASN A 72 4.63 28.20 21.63
CA ASN A 72 4.62 29.05 20.43
C ASN A 72 4.74 28.29 19.13
N TYR A 73 5.46 27.16 19.11
CA TYR A 73 5.50 26.30 17.93
C TYR A 73 4.11 25.80 17.56
N PHE A 74 3.40 25.17 18.50
CA PHE A 74 2.05 24.64 18.23
C PHE A 74 1.03 25.75 17.98
N LYS A 75 1.12 26.86 18.71
CA LYS A 75 0.26 28.04 18.48
C LYS A 75 0.42 28.58 17.08
N HIS A 76 1.65 28.73 16.60
CA HIS A 76 1.96 29.22 15.26
C HIS A 76 1.60 28.21 14.19
N SER A 77 2.05 26.95 14.34
CA SER A 77 1.85 25.88 13.33
C SER A 77 0.37 25.54 13.12
N SER A 78 -0.47 25.75 14.12
CA SER A 78 -1.92 25.56 14.05
C SER A 78 -2.69 26.81 13.60
N TYR A 79 -2.01 27.86 13.15
CA TYR A 79 -2.65 29.15 12.80
C TYR A 79 -3.47 29.74 13.95
N GLY A 80 -2.97 29.60 15.19
CA GLY A 80 -3.61 30.06 16.39
C GLY A 80 -4.72 29.17 16.96
N GLN A 81 -4.97 28.00 16.39
CA GLN A 81 -6.07 27.11 16.79
C GLN A 81 -5.72 26.25 18.03
N LEU A 82 -4.45 25.94 18.29
CA LEU A 82 -4.05 25.07 19.40
C LEU A 82 -3.31 25.84 20.48
N ASP A 83 -3.79 25.71 21.71
CA ASP A 83 -3.12 26.13 22.95
C ASP A 83 -2.58 24.91 23.68
N TRP A 84 -1.25 24.76 23.72
CA TRP A 84 -0.56 23.63 24.34
C TRP A 84 0.01 24.07 25.69
N ASN A 85 -0.70 23.83 26.79
CA ASN A 85 -0.31 24.30 28.12
C ASN A 85 0.42 23.20 28.89
N THR A 86 1.62 23.50 29.38
CA THR A 86 2.47 22.51 30.09
C THR A 86 2.43 22.77 31.60
N THR A 87 2.23 21.71 32.37
CA THR A 87 2.36 21.67 33.82
C THR A 87 3.50 20.74 34.21
N PHE A 88 4.35 21.16 35.14
CA PHE A 88 5.48 20.37 35.61
C PHE A 88 5.16 19.72 36.95
N PHE A 89 5.53 18.44 37.08
CA PHE A 89 5.35 17.67 38.30
C PHE A 89 6.51 16.69 38.51
N PRO A 90 7.11 16.59 39.73
CA PRO A 90 6.82 17.38 40.92
C PRO A 90 7.05 18.88 40.73
N ALA A 91 6.35 19.71 41.50
CA ALA A 91 6.55 21.18 41.47
C ALA A 91 8.02 21.52 41.77
N PRO A 92 8.59 22.55 41.12
CA PRO A 92 9.98 22.94 41.33
C PRO A 92 10.22 23.44 42.77
N ASN A 93 11.46 23.29 43.23
CA ASN A 93 11.92 23.85 44.48
C ASN A 93 12.74 25.13 44.24
N GLY A 94 12.06 26.27 44.20
CA GLY A 94 12.64 27.54 43.76
C GLY A 94 13.05 27.44 42.26
N THR A 95 14.30 27.70 41.96
CA THR A 95 14.85 27.60 40.61
C THR A 95 15.37 26.20 40.28
N LYS A 96 15.24 25.24 41.21
CA LYS A 96 15.72 23.85 40.98
C LYS A 96 14.60 22.95 40.49
N VAL A 97 14.93 22.10 39.54
CA VAL A 97 14.06 21.02 39.12
C VAL A 97 13.85 20.05 40.28
N SER A 98 12.60 19.66 40.51
CA SER A 98 12.25 18.52 41.36
C SER A 98 11.94 17.33 40.48
N SER A 99 12.43 16.12 40.88
CA SER A 99 12.27 14.92 40.07
C SER A 99 11.71 13.75 40.88
N PHE A 100 11.00 12.85 40.19
CA PHE A 100 10.71 11.52 40.68
C PHE A 100 12.00 10.69 40.69
N THR A 101 12.19 9.82 41.70
CA THR A 101 13.32 8.88 41.75
C THR A 101 12.82 7.50 41.39
N ALA A 102 13.30 6.93 40.28
CA ALA A 102 13.02 5.55 39.88
C ALA A 102 13.56 4.56 40.93
N SER A 103 12.92 3.42 41.07
CA SER A 103 13.32 2.40 42.02
C SER A 103 14.62 1.67 41.67
N GLN A 104 15.03 1.71 40.43
CA GLN A 104 16.23 1.05 39.89
C GLN A 104 17.32 2.04 39.52
N PRO A 105 18.60 1.63 39.60
CA PRO A 105 19.72 2.46 39.14
C PRO A 105 19.74 2.62 37.62
N ARG A 106 20.44 3.63 37.15
CA ARG A 106 20.56 3.95 35.69
C ARG A 106 21.00 2.74 34.87
N GLY A 107 22.03 1.98 35.37
CA GLY A 107 22.56 0.82 34.66
C GLY A 107 21.53 -0.28 34.38
N TYR A 108 20.50 -0.39 35.19
CA TYR A 108 19.40 -1.33 34.94
C TYR A 108 18.66 -1.06 33.63
N TYR A 109 18.55 0.21 33.21
CA TYR A 109 17.87 0.62 31.99
C TYR A 109 18.80 0.74 30.77
N GLN A 110 20.10 0.46 30.94
CA GLN A 110 21.10 0.46 29.88
C GLN A 110 21.33 -0.95 29.34
N GLU A 111 21.96 -1.06 28.17
CA GLU A 111 22.36 -2.34 27.61
C GLU A 111 23.43 -3.02 28.49
N LYS A 112 23.32 -4.34 28.62
CA LYS A 112 24.28 -5.17 29.33
C LYS A 112 25.67 -5.13 28.68
N SER A 113 26.67 -4.93 29.47
CA SER A 113 28.07 -4.90 29.03
C SER A 113 29.01 -5.43 30.10
N GLY A 114 30.31 -5.51 29.80
CA GLY A 114 31.32 -5.90 30.78
C GLY A 114 31.44 -4.95 31.99
N ILE A 115 31.04 -3.70 31.84
CA ILE A 115 31.03 -2.68 32.90
C ILE A 115 29.61 -2.46 33.47
N ASN A 116 28.58 -2.98 32.81
CA ASN A 116 27.19 -2.92 33.26
C ASN A 116 26.54 -4.32 33.20
N PRO A 117 26.85 -5.21 34.13
CA PRO A 117 26.36 -6.60 34.10
C PRO A 117 24.85 -6.73 34.37
N ASP A 118 24.22 -5.72 34.99
CA ASP A 118 22.82 -5.71 35.38
C ASP A 118 21.92 -5.09 34.31
N GLY A 119 22.51 -4.65 33.20
CA GLY A 119 21.80 -4.10 32.04
C GLY A 119 20.88 -5.13 31.37
N TRP A 120 20.05 -4.64 30.42
CA TRP A 120 19.19 -5.51 29.60
C TRP A 120 20.02 -6.16 28.47
N ASP A 121 19.64 -7.36 28.06
CA ASP A 121 20.35 -8.17 27.06
C ASP A 121 19.54 -8.43 25.78
N ASP A 122 18.26 -8.07 25.77
CA ASP A 122 17.42 -8.10 24.55
C ASP A 122 16.30 -7.03 24.60
N ALA A 123 15.70 -6.76 23.42
CA ALA A 123 14.67 -5.74 23.27
C ALA A 123 13.40 -6.03 24.10
N THR A 124 13.08 -7.29 24.38
CA THR A 124 11.91 -7.67 25.18
C THR A 124 12.12 -7.29 26.64
N VAL A 125 13.32 -7.54 27.16
CA VAL A 125 13.71 -7.15 28.52
C VAL A 125 13.76 -5.64 28.64
N MET A 126 14.31 -4.94 27.63
CA MET A 126 14.31 -3.48 27.58
C MET A 126 12.89 -2.93 27.68
N ALA A 127 11.99 -3.36 26.81
CA ALA A 127 10.59 -2.91 26.80
C ALA A 127 9.84 -3.22 28.11
N ALA A 128 10.12 -4.38 28.74
CA ALA A 128 9.54 -4.74 30.03
C ALA A 128 10.03 -3.82 31.15
N ARG A 129 11.31 -3.46 31.16
CA ARG A 129 11.90 -2.54 32.15
C ARG A 129 11.38 -1.11 31.98
N GLU A 130 11.26 -0.66 30.75
CA GLU A 130 10.65 0.63 30.42
C GLU A 130 9.20 0.70 30.91
N ARG A 131 8.39 -0.33 30.58
CA ARG A 131 7.00 -0.41 31.05
C ARG A 131 6.90 -0.40 32.58
N ALA A 132 7.83 -1.05 33.29
CA ALA A 132 7.88 -1.02 34.74
C ALA A 132 8.19 0.38 35.29
N LEU A 133 9.15 1.08 34.68
CA LEU A 133 9.47 2.48 35.01
C LEU A 133 8.25 3.38 34.82
N LEU A 134 7.56 3.26 33.68
CA LEU A 134 6.36 4.02 33.39
C LEU A 134 5.26 3.79 34.43
N LYS A 135 5.06 2.55 34.83
CA LYS A 135 4.11 2.18 35.88
C LYS A 135 4.42 2.87 37.19
N GLU A 136 5.70 2.92 37.63
CA GLU A 136 6.13 3.63 38.80
C GLU A 136 5.85 5.15 38.68
N ILE A 137 6.22 5.76 37.58
CA ILE A 137 6.04 7.17 37.34
C ILE A 137 4.55 7.54 37.36
N ILE A 138 3.72 6.85 36.59
CA ILE A 138 2.29 7.13 36.50
C ILE A 138 1.61 6.94 37.86
N ALA A 139 1.94 5.87 38.59
CA ALA A 139 1.39 5.64 39.93
C ALA A 139 1.80 6.75 40.92
N TYR A 140 3.05 7.22 40.85
CA TYR A 140 3.50 8.33 41.69
C TYR A 140 2.77 9.65 41.34
N VAL A 141 2.61 9.93 40.06
CA VAL A 141 1.89 11.10 39.57
C VAL A 141 0.43 11.06 40.01
N ASP A 142 -0.29 9.96 39.75
CA ASP A 142 -1.72 9.81 40.11
C ASP A 142 -1.98 9.97 41.62
N GLN A 143 -1.04 9.49 42.46
CA GLN A 143 -1.17 9.57 43.91
C GLN A 143 -0.86 10.95 44.49
N ASN A 144 -0.04 11.75 43.83
CA ASN A 144 0.52 13.01 44.39
C ASN A 144 0.18 14.26 43.62
N LEU A 145 -0.34 14.15 42.39
CA LEU A 145 -0.78 15.29 41.58
C LEU A 145 -2.07 15.86 42.17
N GLY A 146 -2.15 17.19 42.29
CA GLY A 146 -3.39 17.86 42.72
C GLY A 146 -4.55 17.52 41.77
N SER A 147 -5.72 17.25 42.32
CA SER A 147 -6.93 16.97 41.56
C SER A 147 -7.46 18.14 40.73
N ASP A 148 -6.92 19.32 40.93
CA ASP A 148 -7.21 20.54 40.18
C ASP A 148 -6.30 20.72 38.95
N VAL A 149 -5.27 19.87 38.79
CA VAL A 149 -4.40 19.89 37.62
C VAL A 149 -5.11 19.24 36.45
N VAL A 150 -5.27 20.01 35.38
CA VAL A 150 -5.88 19.52 34.13
C VAL A 150 -4.85 18.68 33.38
N VAL A 151 -5.21 17.44 33.04
CA VAL A 151 -4.41 16.49 32.24
C VAL A 151 -5.15 16.02 30.96
N ASP A 152 -6.43 16.37 30.89
CA ASP A 152 -7.39 16.04 29.83
C ASP A 152 -8.21 17.32 29.58
N ALA A 153 -7.73 18.16 28.68
CA ALA A 153 -8.29 19.51 28.51
C ALA A 153 -9.52 19.53 27.59
N ASP A 154 -9.68 18.52 26.72
CA ASP A 154 -10.84 18.36 25.86
C ASP A 154 -11.91 17.41 26.41
N ALA A 155 -11.65 16.83 27.59
CA ALA A 155 -12.58 15.99 28.36
C ALA A 155 -13.03 14.73 27.59
N ASP A 156 -12.12 14.12 26.81
CA ASP A 156 -12.38 12.88 26.11
C ASP A 156 -12.10 11.62 26.95
N GLY A 157 -11.64 11.79 28.19
CA GLY A 157 -11.29 10.75 29.15
C GLY A 157 -9.88 10.20 28.96
N LEU A 158 -9.07 10.84 28.15
CA LEU A 158 -7.67 10.50 27.92
C LEU A 158 -6.75 11.60 28.42
N VAL A 159 -5.57 11.22 28.89
CA VAL A 159 -4.49 12.19 29.16
C VAL A 159 -3.99 12.70 27.82
N ASP A 160 -4.05 14.01 27.58
CA ASP A 160 -3.68 14.64 26.32
C ASP A 160 -2.22 14.38 25.93
N ASN A 161 -1.29 14.55 26.88
CA ASN A 161 0.12 14.23 26.70
C ASN A 161 0.83 14.04 28.03
N LEU A 162 1.69 13.03 28.11
CA LEU A 162 2.59 12.78 29.23
C LEU A 162 4.03 12.80 28.73
N THR A 163 4.79 13.82 29.10
CA THR A 163 6.21 13.98 28.77
C THR A 163 7.07 13.56 29.97
N ILE A 164 7.99 12.64 29.77
CA ILE A 164 8.96 12.21 30.77
C ILE A 164 10.34 12.72 30.37
N ILE A 165 10.94 13.56 31.21
CA ILE A 165 12.30 14.05 31.01
C ILE A 165 13.20 13.25 31.93
N LEU A 166 14.00 12.34 31.35
CA LEU A 166 14.99 11.58 32.07
C LEU A 166 16.25 12.40 32.29
N SER A 167 16.84 12.26 33.46
CA SER A 167 18.18 12.78 33.71
C SER A 167 19.20 12.13 32.78
N SER A 168 20.06 12.90 32.17
CA SER A 168 21.18 12.41 31.34
C SER A 168 22.47 12.39 32.14
N CYS A 169 23.39 11.50 31.79
CA CYS A 169 24.74 11.53 32.36
C CYS A 169 25.78 11.86 31.28
N SER A 170 26.86 12.51 31.73
CA SER A 170 27.96 12.91 30.87
C SER A 170 28.91 11.76 30.47
N GLU A 171 28.70 10.55 30.99
CA GLU A 171 29.59 9.42 30.80
C GLU A 171 29.23 8.57 29.58
N LEU A 172 30.27 7.97 28.98
CA LEU A 172 30.23 7.17 27.75
C LEU A 172 29.30 5.94 27.79
N GLY A 173 28.70 5.64 28.93
CA GLY A 173 27.77 4.52 29.13
C GLY A 173 26.32 4.77 28.70
N SER A 174 25.95 6.00 28.31
CA SER A 174 24.57 6.34 27.93
C SER A 174 24.16 5.85 26.54
N ARG A 175 25.05 5.17 25.83
CA ARG A 175 24.89 4.78 24.43
C ARG A 175 23.68 3.87 24.17
N HIS A 176 23.11 3.26 25.16
CA HIS A 176 22.08 2.26 25.08
C HIS A 176 21.03 2.43 26.19
N MET A 177 20.77 3.65 26.61
CA MET A 177 19.59 3.98 27.41
C MET A 177 18.35 4.04 26.51
N LEU A 178 17.19 4.11 27.14
CA LEU A 178 15.95 4.54 26.51
C LEU A 178 16.23 5.79 25.65
N TRP A 179 15.79 5.80 24.41
CA TRP A 179 16.02 6.95 23.49
C TRP A 179 14.83 7.93 23.49
N PRO A 180 14.98 9.13 22.94
CA PRO A 180 13.82 10.03 22.71
C PRO A 180 12.83 9.33 21.80
N HIS A 181 11.59 9.20 22.25
CA HIS A 181 10.51 8.59 21.46
C HIS A 181 9.15 8.84 22.10
N ARG A 182 8.11 8.74 21.30
CA ARG A 182 6.74 8.58 21.74
C ARG A 182 6.27 7.15 21.52
N SER A 183 5.59 6.58 22.50
CA SER A 183 5.03 5.22 22.38
C SER A 183 3.64 5.12 23.00
N ASP A 184 2.86 4.14 22.49
CA ASP A 184 1.52 3.86 23.01
C ASP A 184 1.59 2.90 24.21
N LEU A 185 0.79 3.21 25.22
CA LEU A 185 0.51 2.30 26.32
C LEU A 185 -0.73 1.46 25.94
N VAL A 186 -0.52 0.36 25.24
CA VAL A 186 -1.58 -0.60 24.94
C VAL A 186 -1.94 -1.35 26.21
N SER A 187 -2.96 -0.86 26.95
CA SER A 187 -3.59 -1.59 28.04
C SER A 187 -5.05 -1.81 27.73
N ALA A 188 -5.43 -3.07 27.55
CA ALA A 188 -6.83 -3.46 27.38
C ALA A 188 -7.68 -3.25 28.65
N THR A 189 -7.06 -2.90 29.79
CA THR A 189 -7.68 -2.94 31.12
C THR A 189 -7.79 -1.57 31.83
N GLY A 190 -7.36 -0.46 31.19
CA GLY A 190 -7.37 0.86 31.86
C GLY A 190 -6.39 0.94 33.05
N GLU A 191 -5.28 0.21 32.98
CA GLU A 191 -4.31 0.05 34.08
C GLU A 191 -3.55 1.32 34.44
N PHE A 192 -3.54 2.33 33.56
CA PHE A 192 -2.81 3.58 33.73
C PHE A 192 -3.76 4.76 33.68
N THR A 193 -3.93 5.43 34.82
CA THR A 193 -4.75 6.64 34.94
C THR A 193 -4.01 7.74 35.68
N ILE A 194 -4.32 9.00 35.39
CA ILE A 194 -3.90 10.18 36.12
C ILE A 194 -5.14 11.05 36.28
N ASN A 195 -5.49 11.41 37.54
CA ASN A 195 -6.69 12.20 37.87
C ASN A 195 -7.97 11.62 37.22
N GLY A 196 -8.07 10.29 37.03
CA GLY A 196 -9.23 9.63 36.45
C GLY A 196 -9.22 9.52 34.92
N SER A 197 -8.37 10.26 34.21
CA SER A 197 -8.18 10.13 32.76
C SER A 197 -7.15 9.08 32.41
N ARG A 198 -7.43 8.30 31.36
CA ARG A 198 -6.58 7.16 30.97
C ARG A 198 -5.33 7.63 30.22
N VAL A 199 -4.16 7.15 30.61
CA VAL A 199 -2.90 7.36 29.89
C VAL A 199 -2.81 6.35 28.76
N VAL A 200 -2.86 6.81 27.52
CA VAL A 200 -2.79 5.97 26.29
C VAL A 200 -1.44 6.05 25.61
N GLY A 201 -0.63 7.03 25.92
CA GLY A 201 0.70 7.22 25.37
C GLY A 201 1.58 8.06 26.28
N TYR A 202 2.86 8.05 25.99
CA TYR A 202 3.88 8.81 26.71
C TYR A 202 5.00 9.20 25.77
N LEU A 203 5.73 10.22 26.17
CA LEU A 203 6.88 10.77 25.49
C LEU A 203 8.08 10.68 26.42
N ILE A 204 9.19 10.12 25.99
CA ILE A 204 10.47 10.16 26.68
C ILE A 204 11.41 11.09 25.94
N VAL A 205 12.01 12.02 26.68
CA VAL A 205 13.16 12.82 26.24
C VAL A 205 14.18 12.88 27.35
N PHE A 206 15.37 13.42 27.07
CA PHE A 206 16.44 13.57 28.05
C PHE A 206 16.72 15.03 28.32
N ASP A 207 17.13 15.33 29.55
CA ASP A 207 17.68 16.64 29.92
C ASP A 207 18.86 17.00 29.00
N GLU A 208 19.77 16.05 28.81
CA GLU A 208 20.86 16.16 27.87
C GLU A 208 21.05 14.80 27.16
N TYR A 209 20.80 14.76 25.83
CA TYR A 209 20.99 13.52 25.05
C TYR A 209 22.41 13.41 24.52
N ARG A 210 23.29 12.72 25.26
CA ARG A 210 24.71 12.52 24.87
C ARG A 210 24.97 11.15 24.23
N ALA A 211 23.97 10.45 23.68
CA ALA A 211 24.16 9.13 23.08
C ALA A 211 25.20 9.08 21.95
N ARG A 212 25.56 10.20 21.37
CA ARG A 212 26.57 10.30 20.29
C ARG A 212 27.45 11.55 20.38
N LEU A 213 27.66 12.12 21.53
CA LEU A 213 28.55 13.27 21.74
C LEU A 213 28.08 14.61 21.11
N THR A 214 26.83 14.82 20.68
CA THR A 214 26.57 15.91 19.77
C THR A 214 25.36 16.79 20.01
N ALA A 215 24.36 16.44 20.81
CA ALA A 215 23.29 17.43 21.05
C ALA A 215 22.43 17.13 22.27
N PRO A 216 22.04 18.15 23.03
CA PRO A 216 20.91 18.08 23.98
C PRO A 216 19.63 17.74 23.22
N THR A 217 18.60 17.26 23.94
CA THR A 217 17.26 17.15 23.36
C THR A 217 16.78 18.56 22.98
N THR A 218 16.59 18.79 21.70
CA THR A 218 16.28 20.11 21.16
C THR A 218 14.78 20.39 21.17
N LEU A 219 14.40 21.65 21.00
CA LEU A 219 13.00 22.02 20.81
C LEU A 219 12.38 21.25 19.64
N GLY A 220 13.14 21.03 18.56
CA GLY A 220 12.68 20.26 17.41
C GLY A 220 12.32 18.82 17.77
N THR A 221 13.18 18.14 18.55
CA THR A 221 12.90 16.78 19.01
C THR A 221 11.65 16.73 19.90
N ILE A 222 11.53 17.68 20.85
CA ILE A 222 10.34 17.74 21.74
C ILE A 222 9.06 17.98 20.91
N CYS A 223 9.09 18.89 19.94
CA CYS A 223 7.95 19.16 19.07
C CYS A 223 7.60 17.98 18.17
N HIS A 224 8.62 17.27 17.61
CA HIS A 224 8.44 16.06 16.83
C HIS A 224 7.68 15.00 17.65
N GLU A 225 8.23 14.62 18.80
CA GLU A 225 7.64 13.59 19.65
C GLU A 225 6.24 14.00 20.17
N THR A 226 6.08 15.28 20.54
CA THR A 226 4.78 15.81 20.97
C THR A 226 3.73 15.74 19.85
N SER A 227 4.13 15.91 18.59
CA SER A 227 3.22 15.86 17.45
C SER A 227 2.60 14.47 17.25
N HIS A 228 3.27 13.41 17.66
CA HIS A 228 2.67 12.06 17.66
C HIS A 228 1.41 11.98 18.54
N SER A 229 1.29 12.79 19.57
CA SER A 229 0.05 12.87 20.38
C SER A 229 -1.13 13.55 19.64
N LEU A 230 -0.86 14.17 18.49
CA LEU A 230 -1.88 14.65 17.55
C LEU A 230 -2.22 13.58 16.47
N GLY A 231 -1.63 12.40 16.55
CA GLY A 231 -1.86 11.30 15.63
C GLY A 231 -0.96 11.28 14.38
N THR A 232 0.11 12.09 14.36
CA THR A 232 1.07 12.08 13.24
C THR A 232 1.95 10.84 13.28
N TYR A 233 2.43 10.43 12.11
CA TYR A 233 3.38 9.33 11.93
C TYR A 233 4.75 9.88 11.55
N ASP A 234 5.81 9.09 11.84
CA ASP A 234 7.12 9.33 11.25
C ASP A 234 7.07 9.28 9.73
N LEU A 235 7.72 10.24 9.09
CA LEU A 235 7.82 10.34 7.64
C LEU A 235 9.20 9.94 7.10
N TYR A 236 10.02 9.31 7.93
CA TYR A 236 11.33 8.78 7.55
C TYR A 236 11.33 7.24 7.55
N HIS A 237 12.37 6.64 6.94
CA HIS A 237 12.59 5.20 7.00
C HIS A 237 13.58 4.90 8.13
N VAL A 238 13.20 4.05 9.09
CA VAL A 238 14.05 3.64 10.25
C VAL A 238 15.32 2.95 9.78
N SER A 239 15.27 2.22 8.72
CA SER A 239 16.45 1.57 8.17
C SER A 239 16.43 1.65 6.65
N GLY A 240 17.59 1.94 6.07
CA GLY A 240 17.80 2.01 4.64
C GLY A 240 17.93 3.41 4.10
N SER A 241 18.25 3.48 2.83
CA SER A 241 18.29 4.65 1.99
C SER A 241 16.88 5.06 1.60
N LEU A 242 16.77 6.23 1.07
CA LEU A 242 15.59 6.73 0.39
C LEU A 242 14.63 7.46 1.36
N ASN A 243 15.02 8.70 1.67
CA ASN A 243 14.24 9.58 2.53
C ASN A 243 13.09 10.24 1.75
N PRO A 244 11.82 10.00 2.11
CA PRO A 244 10.69 10.50 1.33
C PRO A 244 10.50 12.02 1.41
N VAL A 245 10.69 12.65 2.56
CA VAL A 245 10.42 14.09 2.78
C VAL A 245 11.59 14.87 3.40
N GLY A 246 12.50 14.22 4.11
CA GLY A 246 13.70 14.85 4.71
C GLY A 246 13.41 16.05 5.60
N VAL A 247 14.24 17.07 5.49
CA VAL A 247 14.17 18.31 6.30
C VAL A 247 12.93 19.19 6.04
N TRP A 248 12.04 18.78 5.14
CA TRP A 248 10.87 19.57 4.78
C TRP A 248 9.66 19.37 5.71
N ASP A 249 9.69 18.35 6.56
CA ASP A 249 8.63 18.12 7.56
C ASP A 249 9.25 17.81 8.93
N LEU A 250 8.66 18.37 9.98
CA LEU A 250 9.05 18.09 11.37
C LEU A 250 9.05 16.58 11.67
N MET A 251 8.11 15.83 11.09
CA MET A 251 7.95 14.38 11.34
C MET A 251 8.93 13.51 10.57
N SER A 252 9.97 14.10 9.96
CA SER A 252 11.06 13.37 9.30
C SER A 252 12.42 13.74 9.90
N ASP A 253 13.11 14.72 9.35
CA ASP A 253 14.44 15.15 9.80
C ASP A 253 14.31 16.47 10.57
N ASN A 254 13.88 16.38 11.83
CA ASN A 254 13.61 17.55 12.68
C ASN A 254 14.91 18.31 12.98
N GLN A 255 14.83 19.63 12.91
CA GLN A 255 15.94 20.56 13.15
C GLN A 255 15.87 21.12 14.57
N ASP A 256 16.98 21.66 15.08
CA ASP A 256 17.02 22.29 16.42
C ASP A 256 15.96 23.40 16.58
N THR A 257 15.85 24.27 15.58
CA THR A 257 14.66 25.11 15.40
C THR A 257 13.68 24.30 14.57
N PRO A 258 12.55 23.86 15.16
CA PRO A 258 11.60 22.98 14.50
C PRO A 258 11.02 23.66 13.25
N GLN A 259 11.16 23.01 12.11
CA GLN A 259 10.48 23.43 10.90
C GLN A 259 8.98 23.11 10.95
N GLN A 260 8.23 23.71 10.05
CA GLN A 260 6.80 23.42 9.91
C GLN A 260 6.55 22.01 9.39
N MET A 261 5.42 21.43 9.77
CA MET A 261 4.85 20.29 9.08
C MET A 261 4.33 20.70 7.70
N MET A 262 4.36 19.80 6.74
CA MET A 262 3.76 20.00 5.43
C MET A 262 2.24 20.20 5.55
N ALA A 263 1.64 20.89 4.58
CA ALA A 263 0.20 21.18 4.57
C ALA A 263 -0.66 19.91 4.67
N TYR A 264 -0.25 18.82 4.03
CA TYR A 264 -0.96 17.55 4.13
C TYR A 264 -0.93 16.96 5.55
N THR A 265 0.19 17.02 6.26
CA THR A 265 0.30 16.57 7.65
C THR A 265 -0.62 17.38 8.55
N LYS A 266 -0.64 18.71 8.38
CA LYS A 266 -1.57 19.63 9.10
C LYS A 266 -3.04 19.33 8.79
N TYR A 267 -3.37 19.01 7.54
CA TYR A 267 -4.72 18.63 7.10
C TYR A 267 -5.14 17.27 7.63
N ARG A 268 -4.33 16.24 7.36
CA ARG A 268 -4.70 14.83 7.56
C ARG A 268 -4.76 14.46 9.04
N TYR A 269 -3.77 14.87 9.81
CA TYR A 269 -3.55 14.42 11.18
C TYR A 269 -3.93 15.51 12.21
N CYS A 270 -3.37 16.69 12.09
CA CYS A 270 -3.59 17.76 13.08
C CYS A 270 -4.95 18.43 12.95
N LYS A 271 -5.64 18.33 11.82
CA LYS A 271 -6.94 18.98 11.55
C LYS A 271 -6.91 20.51 11.69
N TRP A 272 -5.78 21.13 11.39
CA TRP A 272 -5.61 22.58 11.41
C TRP A 272 -5.98 23.26 10.08
N ILE A 273 -6.22 22.45 9.06
CA ILE A 273 -6.67 22.83 7.73
C ILE A 273 -7.90 21.99 7.42
N ASP A 274 -9.01 22.65 7.08
CA ASP A 274 -10.28 21.95 6.80
C ASP A 274 -10.23 21.21 5.47
N GLU A 275 -9.60 21.82 4.45
CA GLU A 275 -9.51 21.28 3.10
C GLU A 275 -8.24 21.76 2.39
N ILE A 276 -7.66 20.91 1.56
CA ILE A 276 -6.69 21.30 0.52
C ILE A 276 -7.47 21.42 -0.79
N PRO A 277 -7.72 22.62 -1.32
CA PRO A 277 -8.58 22.81 -2.48
C PRO A 277 -8.06 22.09 -3.72
N LEU A 278 -8.96 21.42 -4.44
CA LEU A 278 -8.64 20.80 -5.73
C LEU A 278 -8.57 21.88 -6.82
N ILE A 279 -7.51 21.84 -7.62
CA ILE A 279 -7.38 22.60 -8.86
C ILE A 279 -7.31 21.63 -10.04
N SER A 280 -8.12 21.90 -11.07
CA SER A 280 -8.20 21.11 -12.30
C SER A 280 -8.14 22.00 -13.55
N GLU A 281 -8.54 23.25 -13.43
CA GLU A 281 -8.59 24.17 -14.55
C GLU A 281 -7.22 24.81 -14.81
N PRO A 282 -6.79 24.92 -16.08
CA PRO A 282 -5.59 25.67 -16.44
C PRO A 282 -5.68 27.11 -15.98
N GLY A 283 -4.59 27.63 -15.46
CA GLY A 283 -4.57 29.00 -14.95
C GLY A 283 -3.44 29.26 -13.97
N THR A 284 -3.33 30.53 -13.57
CA THR A 284 -2.34 30.96 -12.58
C THR A 284 -2.92 30.88 -11.17
N TYR A 285 -2.20 30.18 -10.29
CA TYR A 285 -2.53 29.99 -8.90
C TYR A 285 -1.48 30.63 -8.01
N THR A 286 -1.93 31.16 -6.86
CA THR A 286 -1.06 31.84 -5.90
C THR A 286 -1.20 31.21 -4.52
N LEU A 287 -0.07 31.00 -3.85
CA LEU A 287 0.02 30.39 -2.52
C LEU A 287 0.63 31.33 -1.50
N ASN A 288 0.05 31.35 -0.30
CA ASN A 288 0.67 31.85 0.92
C ASN A 288 1.63 30.80 1.49
N PRO A 289 2.65 31.20 2.27
CA PRO A 289 3.56 30.25 2.89
C PRO A 289 2.86 29.42 3.97
N VAL A 290 3.16 28.11 4.02
CA VAL A 290 2.66 27.18 5.05
C VAL A 290 3.05 27.61 6.46
N GLY A 291 4.22 28.23 6.62
CA GLY A 291 4.70 28.82 7.86
C GLY A 291 4.20 30.23 8.13
N GLY A 292 3.20 30.73 7.39
CA GLY A 292 2.60 32.05 7.59
C GLY A 292 1.59 32.10 8.73
N THR A 293 0.82 33.19 8.78
CA THR A 293 -0.19 33.43 9.83
C THR A 293 -1.60 33.03 9.43
N THR A 294 -1.79 32.53 8.20
CA THR A 294 -3.08 32.09 7.65
C THR A 294 -3.00 30.67 7.13
N SER A 295 -4.07 29.92 7.28
CA SER A 295 -4.26 28.60 6.64
C SER A 295 -4.89 28.69 5.25
N GLU A 296 -5.25 29.89 4.79
CA GLU A 296 -5.91 30.07 3.49
C GLU A 296 -4.89 30.06 2.35
N ASN A 297 -5.20 29.34 1.27
CA ASN A 297 -4.41 29.27 0.05
C ASN A 297 -2.92 28.92 0.28
N ILE A 298 -2.63 28.01 1.21
CA ILE A 298 -1.26 27.56 1.49
C ILE A 298 -0.86 26.33 0.69
N ALA A 299 -1.84 25.60 0.14
CA ALA A 299 -1.64 24.42 -0.68
C ALA A 299 -2.81 24.21 -1.64
N TYR A 300 -2.55 23.53 -2.76
CA TYR A 300 -3.55 23.02 -3.68
C TYR A 300 -3.33 21.55 -3.96
N LYS A 301 -4.43 20.83 -4.19
CA LYS A 301 -4.45 19.43 -4.62
C LYS A 301 -4.60 19.36 -6.14
N ILE A 302 -3.81 18.50 -6.78
CA ILE A 302 -3.94 18.11 -8.19
C ILE A 302 -4.19 16.61 -8.19
N GLN A 303 -5.32 16.17 -8.75
CA GLN A 303 -5.68 14.76 -8.80
C GLN A 303 -5.96 14.33 -10.24
N PRO A 304 -4.94 13.73 -10.91
CA PRO A 304 -5.16 13.13 -12.20
C PRO A 304 -6.17 11.98 -12.13
N VAL A 305 -6.89 11.76 -13.22
CA VAL A 305 -7.96 10.76 -13.29
C VAL A 305 -7.42 9.34 -13.13
N GLY A 306 -8.18 8.48 -12.47
CA GLY A 306 -7.99 7.04 -12.47
C GLY A 306 -7.09 6.48 -11.38
N ARG A 307 -6.70 7.29 -10.39
CA ARG A 307 -5.89 6.86 -9.25
C ARG A 307 -6.37 7.48 -7.93
N ASP A 308 -6.21 6.76 -6.82
CA ASP A 308 -6.43 7.33 -5.48
C ASP A 308 -5.29 8.27 -5.09
N GLU A 309 -4.07 7.99 -5.58
CA GLU A 309 -2.91 8.84 -5.37
C GLU A 309 -3.10 10.19 -6.06
N TYR A 310 -2.66 11.25 -5.39
CA TYR A 310 -2.75 12.61 -5.89
C TYR A 310 -1.51 13.43 -5.53
N PHE A 311 -1.47 14.66 -5.98
CA PHE A 311 -0.33 15.55 -5.77
C PHE A 311 -0.78 16.79 -5.03
N VAL A 312 0.13 17.31 -4.22
CA VAL A 312 -0.07 18.57 -3.51
C VAL A 312 1.06 19.52 -3.89
N VAL A 313 0.71 20.77 -4.07
CA VAL A 313 1.64 21.88 -4.21
C VAL A 313 1.46 22.82 -3.05
N GLU A 314 2.56 23.20 -2.37
CA GLU A 314 2.56 24.11 -1.24
C GLU A 314 3.74 25.09 -1.32
N TYR A 315 3.63 26.22 -0.66
CA TYR A 315 4.72 27.20 -0.58
C TYR A 315 5.45 27.13 0.75
N ARG A 316 6.76 26.92 0.69
CA ARG A 316 7.65 27.02 1.86
C ARG A 316 8.49 28.27 1.76
N LYS A 317 8.47 29.12 2.80
CA LYS A 317 9.26 30.35 2.89
C LYS A 317 10.26 30.21 4.03
N LYS A 318 11.55 30.34 3.71
CA LYS A 318 12.65 30.18 4.67
C LYS A 318 12.68 31.33 5.66
N GLU A 319 11.72 31.38 6.56
CA GLU A 319 11.62 32.38 7.64
C GLU A 319 10.91 31.80 8.86
N GLY A 320 11.01 32.46 10.01
CA GLY A 320 10.39 32.00 11.25
C GLY A 320 10.82 30.59 11.62
N TYR A 321 9.85 29.71 11.89
CA TYR A 321 10.12 28.30 12.17
C TYR A 321 10.70 27.54 10.95
N ASP A 322 10.41 27.99 9.73
CA ASP A 322 11.02 27.40 8.53
C ASP A 322 12.42 27.98 8.21
N SER A 323 13.05 28.74 9.11
CA SER A 323 14.41 29.29 8.88
C SER A 323 15.49 28.24 8.67
N SER A 324 15.27 27.02 9.14
CA SER A 324 16.19 25.87 9.01
C SER A 324 16.05 25.07 7.71
N ILE A 325 14.96 25.26 6.92
CA ILE A 325 14.82 24.55 5.65
C ILE A 325 15.88 24.98 4.62
N PRO A 326 16.22 24.17 3.61
CA PRO A 326 17.28 24.46 2.66
C PRO A 326 17.09 25.80 1.93
N GLU A 327 15.90 26.03 1.37
CA GLU A 327 15.59 27.18 0.53
C GLU A 327 14.09 27.49 0.54
N SER A 328 13.70 28.66 0.02
CA SER A 328 12.29 28.99 -0.21
C SER A 328 11.84 28.49 -1.58
N GLY A 329 10.58 28.12 -1.73
CA GLY A 329 9.98 27.75 -3.01
C GLY A 329 8.73 26.92 -2.89
N LEU A 330 8.17 26.59 -4.03
CA LEU A 330 7.05 25.68 -4.18
C LEU A 330 7.53 24.25 -3.99
N LEU A 331 6.91 23.48 -3.13
CA LEU A 331 7.10 22.04 -3.07
C LEU A 331 5.99 21.35 -3.86
N VAL A 332 6.36 20.31 -4.60
CA VAL A 332 5.43 19.38 -5.24
C VAL A 332 5.66 18.01 -4.65
N TYR A 333 4.62 17.37 -4.16
CA TYR A 333 4.75 16.04 -3.57
C TYR A 333 3.54 15.15 -3.86
N ARG A 334 3.80 13.86 -3.95
CA ARG A 334 2.78 12.82 -4.12
C ARG A 334 2.23 12.41 -2.77
N ILE A 335 0.92 12.16 -2.73
CA ILE A 335 0.20 11.55 -1.62
C ILE A 335 -0.31 10.18 -2.04
N ASN A 336 0.01 9.16 -1.25
CA ASN A 336 -0.62 7.85 -1.32
C ASN A 336 -1.57 7.70 -0.11
N PRO A 337 -2.89 7.91 -0.28
CA PRO A 337 -3.84 7.90 0.83
C PRO A 337 -4.05 6.52 1.46
N ASN A 338 -3.58 5.46 0.81
CA ASN A 338 -3.66 4.08 1.27
C ASN A 338 -2.50 3.69 2.20
N GLN A 339 -1.59 4.63 2.47
CA GLN A 339 -0.45 4.46 3.36
C GLN A 339 -0.50 5.41 4.54
N SER A 340 0.30 5.16 5.56
CA SER A 340 0.46 6.03 6.72
C SER A 340 1.94 6.10 7.10
N GLY A 341 2.50 7.32 7.08
CA GLY A 341 3.90 7.56 7.41
C GLY A 341 4.91 7.06 6.36
N GLY A 342 6.19 7.10 6.72
CA GLY A 342 7.32 6.73 5.87
C GLY A 342 7.86 5.31 6.10
N ASN A 343 7.48 4.66 7.20
CA ASN A 343 7.97 3.32 7.56
C ASN A 343 7.18 2.17 6.93
N VAL A 344 6.09 2.47 6.23
CA VAL A 344 5.23 1.47 5.60
C VAL A 344 5.87 1.00 4.30
N GLY A 345 5.94 -0.31 4.10
CA GLY A 345 6.57 -0.89 2.88
C GLY A 345 8.06 -1.18 2.99
N TYR A 346 8.60 -1.27 4.18
CA TYR A 346 10.01 -1.55 4.49
C TYR A 346 10.52 -2.93 3.98
N ASN A 347 10.07 -3.39 2.84
CA ASN A 347 10.57 -4.63 2.20
C ASN A 347 11.71 -4.38 1.20
N GLY A 348 12.29 -3.18 1.16
CA GLY A 348 13.46 -2.88 0.35
C GLY A 348 13.24 -2.78 -1.16
N THR A 349 12.00 -2.91 -1.65
CA THR A 349 11.73 -2.98 -3.10
C THR A 349 10.62 -2.08 -3.62
N THR A 350 9.73 -1.56 -2.77
CA THR A 350 8.65 -0.66 -3.22
C THR A 350 8.48 0.49 -2.24
N ARG A 351 8.63 1.71 -2.73
CA ARG A 351 8.37 2.93 -1.98
C ARG A 351 6.90 3.25 -2.00
N LEU A 352 6.23 2.80 -0.99
CA LEU A 352 4.82 3.10 -0.75
C LEU A 352 4.68 4.16 0.36
N ASP A 353 5.53 5.18 0.34
CA ASP A 353 5.44 6.29 1.29
C ASP A 353 4.12 7.02 1.14
N GLU A 354 3.51 7.42 2.25
CA GLU A 354 2.32 8.25 2.26
C GLU A 354 2.57 9.59 1.57
N GLN A 355 3.72 10.21 1.85
CA GLN A 355 4.15 11.48 1.28
C GLN A 355 5.52 11.30 0.61
N TYR A 356 5.69 11.84 -0.60
CA TYR A 356 6.95 11.83 -1.33
C TYR A 356 7.17 13.15 -2.05
N ILE A 357 8.22 13.89 -1.66
CA ILE A 357 8.58 15.17 -2.29
C ILE A 357 9.38 14.93 -3.56
N PHE A 358 8.97 15.54 -4.68
CA PHE A 358 9.71 15.51 -5.93
C PHE A 358 10.95 16.40 -5.87
N ARG A 359 12.06 15.88 -6.39
CA ARG A 359 13.39 16.50 -6.29
C ARG A 359 14.31 16.07 -7.43
N PRO A 360 15.35 16.84 -7.76
CA PRO A 360 16.28 16.49 -8.83
C PRO A 360 16.88 15.10 -8.64
N GLY A 361 16.79 14.27 -9.69
CA GLY A 361 17.31 12.89 -9.68
C GLY A 361 16.58 11.91 -8.80
N GLY A 362 15.45 12.31 -8.17
CA GLY A 362 14.60 11.43 -7.39
C GLY A 362 13.76 10.52 -8.29
N THR A 363 13.72 9.22 -7.95
CA THR A 363 12.90 8.20 -8.64
C THR A 363 12.32 7.24 -7.59
N THR A 364 11.62 6.21 -8.01
CA THR A 364 11.17 5.13 -7.11
C THR A 364 12.33 4.34 -6.49
N THR A 365 13.57 4.47 -7.00
CA THR A 365 14.73 3.71 -6.55
C THR A 365 15.97 4.56 -6.24
N SER A 366 15.91 5.87 -6.51
CA SER A 366 16.99 6.82 -6.26
C SER A 366 16.50 7.95 -5.36
N ASP A 367 17.31 8.32 -4.35
CA ASP A 367 16.99 9.44 -3.47
C ASP A 367 16.94 10.78 -4.20
N GLY A 368 17.81 11.00 -5.16
CA GLY A 368 17.99 12.33 -5.70
C GLY A 368 18.52 13.32 -4.66
N ASN A 369 18.29 14.61 -4.89
CA ASN A 369 18.73 15.67 -3.97
C ASN A 369 17.55 16.37 -3.29
N ILE A 370 17.16 15.88 -2.12
CA ILE A 370 16.02 16.40 -1.34
C ILE A 370 16.25 17.87 -0.88
N LEU A 371 17.48 18.31 -0.74
CA LEU A 371 17.80 19.68 -0.34
C LEU A 371 17.55 20.70 -1.46
N GLN A 372 17.39 20.25 -2.70
CA GLN A 372 17.05 21.05 -3.88
C GLN A 372 15.62 20.80 -4.36
N ALA A 373 14.71 20.42 -3.46
CA ALA A 373 13.35 20.05 -3.84
C ALA A 373 12.47 21.24 -4.24
N ALA A 374 12.79 22.46 -3.78
CA ALA A 374 11.95 23.62 -4.01
C ALA A 374 12.02 24.14 -5.45
N PHE A 375 10.87 24.50 -6.00
CA PHE A 375 10.73 25.16 -7.29
C PHE A 375 10.57 26.66 -7.09
N SER A 376 11.39 27.45 -7.75
CA SER A 376 11.31 28.91 -7.78
C SER A 376 12.15 29.48 -8.92
N LYS A 377 11.99 30.78 -9.17
CA LYS A 377 12.87 31.49 -10.10
C LYS A 377 14.31 31.52 -9.60
N GLU A 378 14.52 31.63 -8.29
CA GLU A 378 15.83 31.65 -7.65
C GLU A 378 16.55 30.31 -7.78
N SER A 379 15.85 29.18 -7.62
CA SER A 379 16.41 27.83 -7.80
C SER A 379 16.60 27.45 -9.27
N GLY A 380 16.03 28.21 -10.21
CA GLY A 380 16.01 27.90 -11.63
C GLY A 380 15.04 26.76 -12.01
N ARG A 381 14.35 26.15 -11.04
CA ARG A 381 13.34 25.12 -11.24
C ARG A 381 11.98 25.79 -11.35
N MET A 382 11.53 26.13 -12.56
CA MET A 382 10.30 26.87 -12.79
C MET A 382 9.21 26.04 -13.47
N ALA A 383 9.47 24.75 -13.73
CA ALA A 383 8.52 23.86 -14.39
C ALA A 383 8.67 22.41 -13.87
N PHE A 384 7.56 21.67 -13.89
CA PHE A 384 7.49 20.25 -13.52
C PHE A 384 6.40 19.56 -14.32
N GLY A 385 6.67 18.35 -14.84
CA GLY A 385 5.74 17.66 -15.73
C GLY A 385 5.73 18.20 -17.16
N GLY A 386 4.79 17.77 -17.97
CA GLY A 386 4.65 18.22 -19.36
C GLY A 386 5.94 18.04 -20.18
N LEU A 387 6.54 19.13 -20.63
CA LEU A 387 7.80 19.14 -21.39
C LEU A 387 9.05 19.31 -20.51
N ALA A 388 8.89 19.55 -19.20
CA ALA A 388 10.04 19.64 -18.28
C ALA A 388 10.78 18.32 -18.19
N ASP A 389 12.06 18.34 -17.80
CA ASP A 389 12.88 17.12 -17.62
C ASP A 389 12.35 16.26 -16.47
N GLU A 390 11.88 16.90 -15.39
CA GLU A 390 11.32 16.22 -14.23
C GLU A 390 9.82 15.93 -14.46
N LYS A 391 9.41 14.68 -14.21
CA LYS A 391 8.04 14.21 -14.40
C LYS A 391 7.41 13.77 -13.09
N PRO A 392 6.12 14.05 -12.88
CA PRO A 392 5.36 13.44 -11.80
C PRO A 392 5.20 11.94 -12.03
N PHE A 393 5.31 11.16 -10.97
CA PHE A 393 5.08 9.71 -11.00
C PHE A 393 4.34 9.23 -9.75
N TYR A 394 3.59 8.15 -9.92
CA TYR A 394 2.90 7.43 -8.85
C TYR A 394 3.86 6.51 -8.08
N SER A 395 3.39 5.92 -6.98
CA SER A 395 4.20 5.02 -6.16
C SER A 395 4.69 3.77 -6.90
N ASP A 396 3.96 3.34 -7.93
CA ASP A 396 4.35 2.24 -8.83
C ASP A 396 5.34 2.65 -9.94
N GLY A 397 5.70 3.93 -10.02
CA GLY A 397 6.63 4.47 -11.02
C GLY A 397 5.98 4.89 -12.32
N THR A 398 4.68 4.64 -12.52
CA THR A 398 3.97 5.14 -13.71
C THR A 398 3.88 6.66 -13.67
N LEU A 399 3.96 7.30 -14.85
CA LEU A 399 3.94 8.75 -14.96
C LEU A 399 2.51 9.28 -14.76
N ALA A 400 2.39 10.37 -14.01
CA ALA A 400 1.16 11.13 -13.94
C ALA A 400 1.14 12.23 -15.02
N ASN A 401 -0.06 12.59 -15.46
CA ASN A 401 -0.22 13.57 -16.52
C ASN A 401 -0.76 14.89 -15.95
N PHE A 402 0.12 15.70 -15.41
CA PHE A 402 -0.12 17.12 -15.15
C PHE A 402 1.18 17.90 -15.32
N ALA A 403 1.07 19.20 -15.48
CA ALA A 403 2.23 20.06 -15.61
C ALA A 403 2.00 21.40 -14.91
N ILE A 404 3.02 21.87 -14.21
CA ILE A 404 3.13 23.25 -13.76
C ILE A 404 4.27 23.96 -14.46
N ALA A 405 4.13 25.26 -14.63
CA ALA A 405 5.15 26.11 -15.25
C ALA A 405 5.15 27.50 -14.63
N ASN A 406 6.08 28.35 -15.08
CA ASN A 406 6.17 29.76 -14.70
C ASN A 406 6.15 30.00 -13.19
N VAL A 407 6.79 29.08 -12.41
CA VAL A 407 6.91 29.29 -10.98
C VAL A 407 7.65 30.59 -10.73
N SER A 408 7.03 31.49 -9.98
CA SER A 408 7.55 32.85 -9.75
C SER A 408 8.75 32.90 -8.83
N ALA A 409 9.31 34.08 -8.65
CA ALA A 409 10.21 34.36 -7.54
C ALA A 409 9.51 34.20 -6.19
N CYS A 410 10.30 33.88 -5.15
CA CYS A 410 9.82 33.80 -3.77
C CYS A 410 9.53 35.21 -3.24
N GLY A 411 8.38 35.42 -2.66
CA GLY A 411 7.94 36.69 -2.06
C GLY A 411 7.07 36.47 -0.84
N GLU A 412 6.16 37.40 -0.56
CA GLU A 412 5.10 37.17 0.43
C GLU A 412 4.19 36.01 0.01
N THR A 413 4.06 35.83 -1.31
CA THR A 413 3.39 34.70 -1.95
C THR A 413 4.26 34.15 -3.06
N ILE A 414 3.92 32.96 -3.54
CA ILE A 414 4.47 32.38 -4.77
C ILE A 414 3.33 32.07 -5.73
N SER A 415 3.58 32.20 -7.04
CA SER A 415 2.60 31.81 -8.05
C SER A 415 3.19 30.77 -9.02
N PHE A 416 2.30 30.02 -9.64
CA PHE A 416 2.61 29.05 -10.69
C PHE A 416 1.43 28.92 -11.66
N ASP A 417 1.68 28.47 -12.86
CA ASP A 417 0.64 28.11 -13.80
C ASP A 417 0.40 26.60 -13.78
N LEU A 418 -0.86 26.18 -13.61
CA LEU A 418 -1.29 24.83 -13.98
C LEU A 418 -1.55 24.85 -15.48
N LEU A 419 -0.84 24.00 -16.21
CA LEU A 419 -1.01 23.92 -17.66
C LEU A 419 -2.19 23.01 -18.00
N GLU A 420 -2.80 23.29 -19.17
CA GLU A 420 -3.81 22.42 -19.74
C GLU A 420 -3.24 21.00 -19.87
N THR A 421 -3.83 20.07 -19.16
CA THR A 421 -3.60 18.65 -19.41
C THR A 421 -4.59 18.25 -20.49
N THR A 422 -4.11 17.86 -21.67
CA THR A 422 -4.98 17.27 -22.70
C THR A 422 -5.82 16.16 -22.07
N HIS A 423 -7.06 16.04 -22.48
CA HIS A 423 -7.94 14.93 -22.10
C HIS A 423 -7.18 13.60 -22.06
N GLN A 424 -7.38 12.83 -21.00
CA GLN A 424 -6.60 11.63 -20.74
C GLN A 424 -7.37 10.38 -21.16
N LEU A 425 -6.71 9.53 -21.91
CA LEU A 425 -7.15 8.17 -22.18
C LEU A 425 -5.91 7.27 -22.11
N ILE A 426 -5.80 6.50 -21.03
CA ILE A 426 -4.61 5.72 -20.69
C ILE A 426 -4.99 4.25 -20.66
N LEU A 427 -4.14 3.40 -21.25
CA LEU A 427 -4.25 1.95 -21.22
C LEU A 427 -3.13 1.38 -20.32
N SER A 428 -3.43 0.36 -19.53
CA SER A 428 -2.42 -0.33 -18.72
C SER A 428 -1.39 -1.07 -19.58
N GLU A 429 -1.82 -1.56 -20.75
CA GLU A 429 -1.02 -2.35 -21.69
C GLU A 429 -1.45 -2.03 -23.13
N GLU A 430 -0.52 -2.13 -24.07
CA GLU A 430 -0.79 -1.92 -25.51
C GLU A 430 -0.78 -3.21 -26.33
N SER A 431 -0.45 -4.35 -25.72
CA SER A 431 -0.43 -5.65 -26.37
C SER A 431 -0.72 -6.80 -25.41
N PHE A 432 -1.49 -7.76 -25.89
CA PHE A 432 -1.85 -8.99 -25.18
C PHE A 432 -1.62 -10.19 -26.06
N THR A 433 -1.11 -11.26 -25.47
CA THR A 433 -0.98 -12.56 -26.16
C THR A 433 -1.80 -13.61 -25.42
N LEU A 434 -2.83 -14.12 -26.06
CA LEU A 434 -3.70 -15.18 -25.57
C LEU A 434 -3.21 -16.53 -26.11
N LYS A 435 -3.45 -17.60 -25.34
CA LYS A 435 -3.21 -18.97 -25.80
C LYS A 435 -4.14 -19.34 -26.95
N GLY A 436 -3.79 -20.38 -27.70
CA GLY A 436 -4.53 -20.80 -28.89
C GLY A 436 -5.93 -21.34 -28.63
N GLN A 437 -6.27 -21.66 -27.38
CA GLN A 437 -7.54 -22.24 -26.98
C GLN A 437 -8.62 -21.17 -26.74
N ALA A 438 -9.88 -21.56 -26.89
CA ALA A 438 -11.01 -20.80 -26.43
C ALA A 438 -10.92 -20.60 -24.90
N ASN A 439 -11.52 -19.52 -24.40
CA ASN A 439 -11.54 -19.08 -23.00
C ASN A 439 -10.19 -18.60 -22.43
N SER A 440 -9.11 -18.61 -23.21
CA SER A 440 -7.89 -17.90 -22.80
C SER A 440 -8.19 -16.41 -22.68
N GLY A 441 -7.73 -15.78 -21.61
CA GLY A 441 -8.09 -14.42 -21.25
C GLY A 441 -6.92 -13.52 -20.87
N ALA A 442 -7.22 -12.25 -20.74
CA ALA A 442 -6.36 -11.20 -20.20
C ALA A 442 -7.24 -10.04 -19.70
N THR A 443 -6.65 -9.12 -18.96
CA THR A 443 -7.34 -7.92 -18.49
C THR A 443 -6.61 -6.66 -18.91
N LEU A 444 -7.38 -5.67 -19.34
CA LEU A 444 -6.94 -4.32 -19.66
C LEU A 444 -7.58 -3.33 -18.69
N THR A 445 -6.79 -2.46 -18.10
CA THR A 445 -7.32 -1.32 -17.36
C THR A 445 -7.31 -0.08 -18.24
N ILE A 446 -8.47 0.58 -18.37
CA ILE A 446 -8.65 1.85 -19.07
C ILE A 446 -8.92 2.92 -18.04
N SER A 447 -8.09 3.98 -18.03
CA SER A 447 -8.31 5.18 -17.24
C SER A 447 -8.57 6.37 -18.15
N SER A 448 -9.70 7.05 -17.96
CA SER A 448 -10.11 8.18 -18.78
C SER A 448 -10.79 9.27 -17.96
N ASP A 449 -10.57 10.53 -18.28
CA ASP A 449 -11.32 11.67 -17.71
C ASP A 449 -12.68 11.88 -18.39
N ASP A 450 -12.92 11.18 -19.50
CA ASP A 450 -14.17 11.14 -20.25
C ASP A 450 -14.76 9.74 -20.31
N GLY A 451 -16.01 9.63 -20.76
CA GLY A 451 -16.55 8.34 -21.21
C GLY A 451 -15.76 7.83 -22.42
N TRP A 452 -15.69 6.51 -22.57
CA TRP A 452 -14.97 5.87 -23.66
C TRP A 452 -15.75 4.69 -24.25
N GLN A 453 -15.39 4.29 -25.47
CA GLN A 453 -15.97 3.14 -26.16
C GLN A 453 -14.92 2.37 -26.96
N LEU A 454 -15.10 1.04 -27.05
CA LEU A 454 -14.27 0.15 -27.88
C LEU A 454 -14.83 0.00 -29.28
N SER A 455 -13.93 -0.16 -30.25
CA SER A 455 -14.26 -0.50 -31.63
C SER A 455 -13.19 -1.44 -32.23
N GLY A 456 -13.53 -2.13 -33.32
CA GLY A 456 -12.60 -3.05 -33.98
C GLY A 456 -12.53 -4.45 -33.35
N VAL A 457 -13.42 -4.79 -32.44
CA VAL A 457 -13.45 -6.12 -31.78
C VAL A 457 -13.90 -7.18 -32.78
N PRO A 458 -13.05 -8.18 -33.09
CA PRO A 458 -13.40 -9.25 -34.03
C PRO A 458 -14.32 -10.30 -33.38
N ALA A 459 -14.99 -11.11 -34.18
CA ALA A 459 -15.92 -12.14 -33.69
C ALA A 459 -15.26 -13.24 -32.83
N TRP A 460 -13.96 -13.39 -32.89
CA TRP A 460 -13.24 -14.39 -32.10
C TRP A 460 -12.82 -13.89 -30.70
N LEU A 461 -13.10 -12.62 -30.38
CA LEU A 461 -12.88 -12.01 -29.07
C LEU A 461 -14.20 -11.53 -28.45
N THR A 462 -14.27 -11.63 -27.12
CA THR A 462 -15.23 -10.90 -26.30
C THR A 462 -14.45 -9.95 -25.40
N LEU A 463 -14.83 -8.68 -25.37
CA LEU A 463 -14.35 -7.67 -24.43
C LEU A 463 -15.55 -7.17 -23.60
N SER A 464 -15.37 -7.10 -22.30
CA SER A 464 -16.44 -6.66 -21.38
C SER A 464 -15.88 -5.85 -20.19
N PRO A 465 -16.39 -4.63 -19.95
CA PRO A 465 -17.36 -3.88 -20.76
C PRO A 465 -16.76 -3.32 -22.06
N THR A 466 -17.61 -2.99 -23.03
CA THR A 466 -17.18 -2.36 -24.30
C THR A 466 -17.24 -0.84 -24.28
N SER A 467 -17.66 -0.25 -23.18
CA SER A 467 -17.67 1.21 -22.92
C SER A 467 -17.64 1.45 -21.42
N GLY A 468 -17.22 2.62 -21.01
CA GLY A 468 -17.24 3.07 -19.61
C GLY A 468 -17.40 4.58 -19.51
N ASP A 469 -17.75 5.04 -18.31
CA ASP A 469 -17.76 6.45 -17.94
C ASP A 469 -16.34 6.93 -17.57
N ALA A 470 -16.20 8.21 -17.23
CA ALA A 470 -14.97 8.76 -16.66
C ALA A 470 -14.55 7.99 -15.40
N GLY A 471 -13.27 7.73 -15.25
CA GLY A 471 -12.68 6.95 -14.15
C GLY A 471 -11.82 5.80 -14.65
N THR A 472 -11.61 4.81 -13.80
CA THR A 472 -10.84 3.60 -14.11
C THR A 472 -11.78 2.41 -14.26
N THR A 473 -11.65 1.68 -15.37
CA THR A 473 -12.48 0.50 -15.67
C THR A 473 -11.58 -0.65 -16.07
N THR A 474 -11.80 -1.81 -15.48
CA THR A 474 -11.16 -3.07 -15.92
C THR A 474 -12.00 -3.72 -17.01
N VAL A 475 -11.38 -4.04 -18.13
CA VAL A 475 -11.99 -4.71 -19.28
C VAL A 475 -11.43 -6.12 -19.38
N SER A 476 -12.28 -7.11 -19.32
CA SER A 476 -11.92 -8.51 -19.59
C SER A 476 -11.79 -8.73 -21.10
N ILE A 477 -10.74 -9.41 -21.52
CA ILE A 477 -10.46 -9.82 -22.91
C ILE A 477 -10.48 -11.33 -22.95
N VAL A 478 -11.36 -11.97 -23.72
CA VAL A 478 -11.50 -13.43 -23.78
C VAL A 478 -11.59 -13.91 -25.22
N ALA A 479 -10.84 -14.96 -25.55
CA ALA A 479 -10.96 -15.66 -26.83
C ALA A 479 -12.23 -16.53 -26.87
N ASN A 480 -13.13 -16.30 -27.83
CA ASN A 480 -14.39 -17.05 -27.96
C ASN A 480 -14.23 -18.42 -28.64
N ALA A 481 -13.11 -18.66 -29.29
CA ALA A 481 -12.90 -19.85 -30.10
C ALA A 481 -11.42 -20.20 -30.16
N ASP A 482 -11.18 -21.50 -30.34
CA ASP A 482 -9.86 -22.03 -30.66
C ASP A 482 -9.29 -21.35 -31.93
N ASN A 483 -7.99 -21.14 -31.94
CA ASN A 483 -7.29 -20.69 -33.13
C ASN A 483 -6.75 -21.89 -33.91
N ASP A 484 -7.59 -22.54 -34.71
CA ASP A 484 -7.24 -23.71 -35.54
C ASP A 484 -6.61 -23.31 -36.88
N THR A 485 -6.21 -22.06 -37.08
CA THR A 485 -5.67 -21.57 -38.38
C THR A 485 -4.25 -22.09 -38.64
N GLY A 486 -3.58 -22.65 -37.64
CA GLY A 486 -2.19 -23.08 -37.71
C GLY A 486 -1.15 -21.95 -37.63
N SER A 487 -1.58 -20.73 -37.42
CA SER A 487 -0.72 -19.57 -37.20
C SER A 487 -1.39 -18.58 -36.21
N GLU A 488 -0.60 -17.73 -35.60
CA GLU A 488 -1.11 -16.65 -34.75
C GLU A 488 -2.11 -15.77 -35.54
N ARG A 489 -3.18 -15.35 -34.86
CA ARG A 489 -4.12 -14.34 -35.38
C ARG A 489 -4.10 -13.11 -34.48
N THR A 490 -4.23 -11.95 -35.07
CA THR A 490 -4.15 -10.66 -34.36
C THR A 490 -5.34 -9.78 -34.64
N ALA A 491 -5.67 -8.92 -33.71
CA ALA A 491 -6.64 -7.86 -33.87
C ALA A 491 -6.14 -6.57 -33.21
N GLN A 492 -6.37 -5.45 -33.86
CA GLN A 492 -6.16 -4.13 -33.28
C GLN A 492 -7.51 -3.58 -32.84
N ILE A 493 -7.63 -3.24 -31.57
CA ILE A 493 -8.81 -2.65 -30.95
C ILE A 493 -8.52 -1.18 -30.66
N THR A 494 -9.50 -0.34 -30.92
CA THR A 494 -9.41 1.11 -30.68
C THR A 494 -10.33 1.49 -29.54
N VAL A 495 -9.79 2.23 -28.58
CA VAL A 495 -10.52 2.92 -27.52
C VAL A 495 -10.65 4.37 -27.95
N THR A 496 -11.84 4.94 -27.92
CA THR A 496 -12.10 6.33 -28.33
C THR A 496 -12.88 7.04 -27.21
N SER A 497 -12.44 8.26 -26.84
CA SER A 497 -13.22 9.13 -25.95
C SER A 497 -14.58 9.44 -26.57
N THR A 498 -15.63 9.52 -25.74
CA THR A 498 -16.98 9.87 -26.19
C THR A 498 -17.16 11.37 -26.41
N THR A 499 -16.31 12.21 -25.86
CA THR A 499 -16.36 13.69 -25.97
C THR A 499 -15.36 14.22 -26.98
N ASP A 500 -14.22 13.55 -27.16
CA ASP A 500 -13.20 13.91 -28.16
C ASP A 500 -12.88 12.72 -29.09
N ALA A 501 -13.48 12.69 -30.25
CA ALA A 501 -13.27 11.64 -31.27
C ALA A 501 -11.82 11.57 -31.81
N GLN A 502 -10.97 12.58 -31.55
CA GLN A 502 -9.55 12.57 -31.92
C GLN A 502 -8.71 11.91 -30.82
N LEU A 503 -9.20 11.86 -29.60
CA LEU A 503 -8.54 11.18 -28.49
C LEU A 503 -8.80 9.67 -28.59
N THR A 504 -7.86 8.97 -29.19
CA THR A 504 -7.91 7.51 -29.36
C THR A 504 -6.64 6.85 -28.81
N ARG A 505 -6.78 5.61 -28.36
CA ARG A 505 -5.67 4.68 -28.07
C ARG A 505 -5.96 3.35 -28.74
N THR A 506 -4.91 2.61 -29.07
CA THR A 506 -5.05 1.30 -29.68
C THR A 506 -4.24 0.28 -28.89
N PHE A 507 -4.76 -0.92 -28.81
CA PHE A 507 -4.01 -2.07 -28.32
C PHE A 507 -4.21 -3.26 -29.26
N THR A 508 -3.26 -4.18 -29.23
CA THR A 508 -3.25 -5.36 -30.06
C THR A 508 -3.50 -6.60 -29.21
N VAL A 509 -4.42 -7.44 -29.66
CA VAL A 509 -4.59 -8.78 -29.09
C VAL A 509 -4.15 -9.81 -30.12
N ALA A 510 -3.15 -10.60 -29.75
CA ALA A 510 -2.70 -11.78 -30.49
C ALA A 510 -3.28 -13.03 -29.85
N GLN A 511 -3.69 -14.01 -30.65
CA GLN A 511 -3.97 -15.37 -30.16
C GLN A 511 -3.06 -16.35 -30.88
N GLU A 512 -2.26 -17.07 -30.11
CA GLU A 512 -1.37 -18.16 -30.62
C GLU A 512 -2.18 -19.16 -31.45
N ALA A 513 -1.51 -19.92 -32.32
CA ALA A 513 -2.13 -21.07 -32.92
C ALA A 513 -2.36 -22.16 -31.87
N LYS A 514 -3.53 -22.78 -31.86
CA LYS A 514 -3.79 -23.92 -30.96
C LYS A 514 -2.85 -25.06 -31.22
N ALA A 515 -2.14 -25.54 -30.23
CA ALA A 515 -1.38 -26.77 -30.32
C ALA A 515 -2.34 -27.96 -30.47
N GLY A 516 -2.13 -28.79 -31.49
CA GLY A 516 -3.06 -29.88 -31.87
C GLY A 516 -3.23 -30.97 -30.83
N ASN A 517 -2.44 -31.00 -29.78
CA ASN A 517 -2.48 -31.98 -28.70
C ASN A 517 -3.04 -31.43 -27.36
N VAL A 518 -3.44 -30.16 -27.29
CA VAL A 518 -4.04 -29.62 -26.07
C VAL A 518 -5.50 -30.05 -25.97
N ILE A 519 -5.85 -30.68 -24.85
CA ILE A 519 -7.16 -31.28 -24.55
C ILE A 519 -7.94 -30.34 -23.62
N LEU A 520 -7.32 -29.85 -22.57
CA LEU A 520 -7.88 -28.90 -21.60
C LEU A 520 -6.82 -27.83 -21.30
N PHE A 521 -7.25 -26.60 -21.34
CA PHE A 521 -6.44 -25.46 -20.92
C PHE A 521 -7.27 -24.52 -20.05
N ASP A 522 -6.67 -24.00 -18.97
CA ASP A 522 -7.27 -23.00 -18.12
C ASP A 522 -6.18 -22.11 -17.52
N ASP A 523 -6.19 -20.83 -17.87
CA ASP A 523 -5.33 -19.80 -17.30
C ASP A 523 -6.02 -19.06 -16.13
N PHE A 524 -7.22 -19.52 -15.74
CA PHE A 524 -8.06 -19.00 -14.66
C PHE A 524 -8.39 -17.50 -14.74
N GLU A 525 -8.12 -16.86 -15.88
CA GLU A 525 -8.44 -15.44 -16.09
C GLU A 525 -9.96 -15.18 -16.23
N ASN A 526 -10.72 -16.19 -16.68
CA ASN A 526 -12.17 -16.10 -16.79
C ASN A 526 -12.85 -16.73 -15.57
N THR A 527 -13.23 -15.86 -14.62
CA THR A 527 -13.85 -16.27 -13.35
C THR A 527 -15.29 -16.81 -13.47
N GLU A 528 -15.90 -16.76 -14.68
CA GLU A 528 -17.21 -17.36 -14.98
C GLU A 528 -17.16 -18.90 -15.08
N ASN A 529 -15.99 -19.50 -14.90
CA ASN A 529 -15.76 -20.94 -14.96
C ASN A 529 -16.22 -21.60 -16.28
N PRO A 530 -15.78 -21.13 -17.43
CA PRO A 530 -16.29 -21.63 -18.73
C PRO A 530 -15.91 -23.08 -19.01
N ASN A 531 -14.82 -23.57 -18.40
CA ASN A 531 -14.39 -24.96 -18.52
C ASN A 531 -15.18 -25.94 -17.67
N GLY A 532 -15.99 -25.44 -16.73
CA GLY A 532 -16.91 -26.27 -15.94
C GLY A 532 -16.23 -27.05 -14.82
N TRP A 533 -15.26 -26.43 -14.12
CA TRP A 533 -14.69 -26.99 -12.90
C TRP A 533 -15.76 -27.14 -11.81
N THR A 534 -15.64 -28.16 -11.00
CA THR A 534 -16.51 -28.40 -9.85
C THR A 534 -15.77 -28.07 -8.57
N PHE A 535 -16.40 -27.25 -7.72
CA PHE A 535 -15.88 -26.83 -6.42
C PHE A 535 -16.67 -27.53 -5.31
N GLU A 536 -15.96 -28.24 -4.44
CA GLU A 536 -16.53 -28.84 -3.23
C GLU A 536 -15.74 -28.32 -2.04
N ASN A 537 -16.28 -27.33 -1.34
CA ASN A 537 -15.65 -26.71 -0.19
C ASN A 537 -16.50 -26.92 1.05
N SER A 538 -15.90 -27.39 2.13
CA SER A 538 -16.51 -27.46 3.46
C SER A 538 -15.66 -26.66 4.47
N GLY A 539 -16.24 -26.34 5.60
CA GLY A 539 -15.59 -25.54 6.62
C GLY A 539 -16.08 -24.10 6.66
N GLU A 540 -15.19 -23.14 6.88
CA GLU A 540 -15.53 -21.73 7.00
C GLU A 540 -15.97 -21.14 5.65
N ALA A 541 -16.97 -20.25 5.67
CA ALA A 541 -17.42 -19.54 4.47
C ALA A 541 -16.28 -18.71 3.84
N ASN A 542 -16.19 -18.72 2.52
CA ASN A 542 -15.14 -18.06 1.73
C ASN A 542 -13.72 -18.68 1.92
N ARG A 543 -13.65 -19.95 2.30
CA ARG A 543 -12.43 -20.75 2.33
C ARG A 543 -12.54 -21.91 1.32
N GLY A 544 -11.41 -22.55 1.03
CA GLY A 544 -11.33 -23.58 0.03
C GLY A 544 -10.96 -23.05 -1.36
N TRP A 545 -11.25 -23.82 -2.41
CA TRP A 545 -10.91 -23.42 -3.78
C TRP A 545 -11.79 -22.28 -4.30
N GLN A 546 -11.16 -21.25 -4.83
CA GLN A 546 -11.82 -20.08 -5.43
C GLN A 546 -10.89 -19.34 -6.37
N TYR A 547 -11.45 -18.56 -7.29
CA TYR A 547 -10.69 -17.59 -8.07
C TYR A 547 -10.20 -16.46 -7.17
N THR A 548 -8.93 -16.08 -7.32
CA THR A 548 -8.33 -14.95 -6.60
C THR A 548 -7.67 -13.99 -7.58
N ASP A 549 -7.81 -12.71 -7.32
CA ASP A 549 -7.10 -11.68 -8.06
C ASP A 549 -5.62 -11.61 -7.61
N GLY A 550 -4.78 -11.04 -8.45
CA GLY A 550 -3.35 -10.87 -8.16
C GLY A 550 -3.04 -9.75 -7.16
N THR A 551 -4.06 -9.23 -6.45
CA THR A 551 -3.89 -8.15 -5.48
C THR A 551 -3.12 -8.66 -4.27
N PRO A 552 -1.97 -8.07 -3.90
CA PRO A 552 -1.25 -8.47 -2.70
C PRO A 552 -2.09 -8.20 -1.46
N SER A 553 -2.43 -9.23 -0.70
CA SER A 553 -3.04 -9.07 0.62
C SER A 553 -1.97 -9.21 1.70
N GLY A 554 -1.67 -8.12 2.42
CA GLY A 554 -0.73 -8.13 3.53
C GLY A 554 0.72 -8.41 3.10
N LYS A 555 1.31 -9.50 3.56
CA LYS A 555 2.71 -9.88 3.26
C LYS A 555 2.86 -10.71 1.98
N ALA A 556 1.78 -11.00 1.26
CA ALA A 556 1.82 -11.84 0.08
C ALA A 556 2.40 -11.08 -1.12
N LYS A 557 3.30 -11.75 -1.85
CA LYS A 557 3.74 -11.34 -3.18
C LYS A 557 2.58 -11.53 -4.17
N LYS A 558 2.74 -11.02 -5.40
CA LYS A 558 1.80 -11.27 -6.50
C LYS A 558 1.35 -12.74 -6.50
N MET A 559 0.06 -12.97 -6.44
CA MET A 559 -0.56 -14.28 -6.23
C MET A 559 -1.05 -14.91 -7.54
N VAL A 560 -0.43 -14.59 -8.68
CA VAL A 560 -0.67 -15.19 -10.00
C VAL A 560 0.65 -15.51 -10.68
N ASN A 561 0.69 -16.53 -11.52
CA ASN A 561 1.84 -16.84 -12.37
C ASN A 561 1.83 -15.96 -13.62
N SER A 562 0.69 -15.90 -14.28
CA SER A 562 0.44 -15.00 -15.41
C SER A 562 -0.86 -14.21 -15.19
N GLY A 563 -1.14 -13.23 -16.04
CA GLY A 563 -2.39 -12.48 -15.99
C GLY A 563 -2.67 -11.77 -14.66
N THR A 564 -3.93 -11.81 -14.25
CA THR A 564 -4.47 -11.12 -13.07
C THR A 564 -5.21 -12.03 -12.08
N HIS A 565 -5.56 -13.25 -12.48
CA HIS A 565 -6.27 -14.22 -11.65
C HIS A 565 -5.54 -15.55 -11.57
N ALA A 566 -5.79 -16.30 -10.52
CA ALA A 566 -5.33 -17.66 -10.31
C ALA A 566 -6.38 -18.46 -9.53
N MET A 567 -6.29 -19.78 -9.57
CA MET A 567 -7.10 -20.66 -8.75
C MET A 567 -6.39 -20.92 -7.42
N SER A 568 -7.02 -20.53 -6.32
CA SER A 568 -6.43 -20.62 -4.99
C SER A 568 -7.26 -21.45 -4.03
N MET A 569 -6.59 -22.35 -3.32
CA MET A 569 -7.13 -23.00 -2.12
C MET A 569 -6.75 -22.13 -0.90
N ILE A 570 -7.75 -21.57 -0.25
CA ILE A 570 -7.60 -20.73 0.94
C ILE A 570 -7.85 -21.59 2.17
N GLU A 571 -6.81 -21.68 3.01
CA GLU A 571 -6.83 -22.46 4.24
C GLU A 571 -7.68 -21.82 5.34
N THR A 572 -8.22 -22.63 6.26
CA THR A 572 -8.68 -22.17 7.56
C THR A 572 -7.67 -22.58 8.64
N MET A 573 -7.31 -21.63 9.49
CA MET A 573 -6.40 -21.82 10.61
C MET A 573 -7.15 -21.97 11.97
N MET A 574 -8.48 -22.13 11.93
CA MET A 574 -9.28 -22.30 13.14
C MET A 574 -9.11 -23.72 13.64
N GLU A 575 -8.69 -23.84 14.91
CA GLU A 575 -8.72 -25.09 15.67
C GLU A 575 -10.18 -25.55 15.81
N ASP A 576 -10.40 -26.86 15.81
CA ASP A 576 -11.71 -27.52 15.89
C ASP A 576 -12.62 -27.41 14.65
N LEU A 577 -12.12 -26.92 13.53
CA LEU A 577 -12.89 -26.85 12.29
C LEU A 577 -12.30 -27.80 11.22
N HIS A 578 -13.09 -28.82 10.86
CA HIS A 578 -12.72 -29.70 9.74
C HIS A 578 -12.91 -28.98 8.39
N GLN A 579 -11.90 -29.05 7.53
CA GLN A 579 -11.97 -28.49 6.18
C GLN A 579 -11.63 -29.55 5.13
N GLU A 580 -12.51 -29.65 4.12
CA GLU A 580 -12.26 -30.34 2.86
C GLU A 580 -12.46 -29.38 1.70
N ALA A 581 -11.53 -29.37 0.77
CA ALA A 581 -11.58 -28.50 -0.41
C ALA A 581 -11.14 -29.30 -1.65
N ARG A 582 -12.06 -29.46 -2.61
CA ARG A 582 -11.82 -30.20 -3.85
C ARG A 582 -12.12 -29.35 -5.06
N LEU A 583 -11.18 -29.31 -5.99
CA LEU A 583 -11.33 -28.73 -7.32
C LEU A 583 -11.24 -29.86 -8.33
N THR A 584 -12.33 -30.15 -9.03
CA THR A 584 -12.42 -31.30 -9.97
C THR A 584 -12.64 -30.79 -11.39
N SER A 585 -11.85 -31.29 -12.34
CA SER A 585 -11.96 -30.96 -13.76
C SER A 585 -13.25 -31.46 -14.38
N PRO A 586 -13.71 -30.90 -15.51
CA PRO A 586 -14.66 -31.59 -16.40
C PRO A 586 -14.10 -32.94 -16.86
N VAL A 587 -14.95 -33.76 -17.46
CA VAL A 587 -14.49 -35.02 -18.11
C VAL A 587 -13.74 -34.70 -19.39
N PHE A 588 -12.59 -35.33 -19.58
CA PHE A 588 -11.80 -35.25 -20.81
C PHE A 588 -11.32 -36.65 -21.27
N ALA A 589 -10.87 -36.77 -22.51
CA ALA A 589 -10.44 -38.01 -23.07
C ALA A 589 -8.98 -37.94 -23.54
N GLY A 590 -8.22 -39.04 -23.36
CA GLY A 590 -6.91 -39.21 -23.99
C GLY A 590 -5.78 -38.38 -23.40
N GLY A 591 -5.91 -37.82 -22.21
CA GLY A 591 -4.86 -37.04 -21.52
C GLY A 591 -3.59 -37.89 -21.30
N LYS A 592 -2.43 -37.30 -21.58
CA LYS A 592 -1.10 -37.88 -21.41
C LYS A 592 -0.22 -37.15 -20.43
N THR A 593 -0.30 -35.82 -20.43
CA THR A 593 0.51 -34.97 -19.55
C THR A 593 -0.36 -33.90 -18.96
N LEU A 594 -0.24 -33.67 -17.66
CA LEU A 594 -0.78 -32.52 -16.93
C LEU A 594 0.38 -31.58 -16.61
N THR A 595 0.29 -30.35 -17.06
CA THR A 595 1.23 -29.28 -16.71
C THR A 595 0.46 -28.13 -16.04
N PHE A 596 1.01 -27.56 -15.00
CA PHE A 596 0.48 -26.35 -14.37
C PHE A 596 1.57 -25.65 -13.58
N TYR A 597 1.34 -24.38 -13.23
CA TYR A 597 2.18 -23.64 -12.31
C TYR A 597 1.58 -23.70 -10.93
N SER A 598 2.43 -23.90 -9.92
CA SER A 598 2.02 -24.09 -8.53
C SER A 598 2.80 -23.21 -7.56
N HIS A 599 2.11 -22.69 -6.56
CA HIS A 599 2.69 -21.93 -5.46
C HIS A 599 2.02 -22.33 -4.14
N THR A 600 2.81 -22.62 -3.10
CA THR A 600 2.30 -23.02 -1.79
C THR A 600 3.28 -22.68 -0.68
N ASN A 601 2.77 -22.43 0.54
CA ASN A 601 3.60 -22.34 1.74
C ASN A 601 3.77 -23.69 2.46
N GLY A 602 3.10 -24.76 2.01
CA GLY A 602 3.17 -26.10 2.61
C GLY A 602 4.53 -26.78 2.48
N GLY A 603 5.32 -26.41 1.44
CA GLY A 603 6.60 -27.06 1.16
C GLY A 603 7.70 -26.85 2.21
N ASN A 604 7.63 -25.81 3.03
CA ASN A 604 8.61 -25.47 4.06
C ASN A 604 8.10 -25.73 5.48
N ALA A 605 7.00 -26.47 5.61
CA ALA A 605 6.39 -26.71 6.90
C ALA A 605 7.24 -27.68 7.75
N THR A 606 7.36 -27.39 9.03
CA THR A 606 7.88 -28.36 10.00
C THR A 606 6.94 -29.56 10.04
N PRO A 607 7.43 -30.81 9.89
CA PRO A 607 6.59 -31.99 9.93
C PRO A 607 5.73 -32.02 11.21
N LYS A 608 4.41 -32.09 11.04
CA LYS A 608 3.45 -32.20 12.13
C LYS A 608 3.15 -33.67 12.44
N VAL A 609 2.60 -33.92 13.61
CA VAL A 609 2.21 -35.28 14.05
C VAL A 609 1.10 -35.82 13.11
N ASN A 610 0.17 -34.93 12.71
CA ASN A 610 -0.92 -35.24 11.79
C ASN A 610 -0.97 -34.16 10.69
N PRO A 611 -0.14 -34.23 9.65
CA PRO A 611 -0.15 -33.26 8.59
C PRO A 611 -1.47 -33.32 7.80
N PRO A 612 -2.01 -32.18 7.36
CA PRO A 612 -3.12 -32.17 6.41
C PRO A 612 -2.68 -32.78 5.08
N ILE A 613 -3.63 -33.22 4.25
CA ILE A 613 -3.37 -33.86 2.98
C ILE A 613 -3.64 -32.88 1.84
N TYR A 614 -2.68 -32.76 0.93
CA TYR A 614 -2.71 -31.93 -0.28
C TYR A 614 -2.24 -32.78 -1.44
N ILE A 615 -3.19 -33.31 -2.24
CA ILE A 615 -2.89 -34.28 -3.29
C ILE A 615 -3.55 -33.94 -4.60
N ILE A 616 -2.95 -34.44 -5.68
CA ILE A 616 -3.57 -34.48 -6.99
C ILE A 616 -3.95 -35.93 -7.28
N GLU A 617 -5.16 -36.15 -7.71
CA GLU A 617 -5.70 -37.45 -8.04
C GLU A 617 -6.19 -37.47 -9.50
N VAL A 618 -6.08 -38.61 -10.14
CA VAL A 618 -6.61 -38.89 -11.46
C VAL A 618 -7.66 -40.01 -11.38
N SER A 619 -8.72 -39.84 -12.15
CA SER A 619 -9.74 -40.86 -12.41
C SER A 619 -9.74 -41.22 -13.87
N SER A 620 -9.88 -42.52 -14.19
CA SER A 620 -10.05 -43.05 -15.54
C SER A 620 -11.49 -43.47 -15.86
N ASP A 621 -12.41 -43.28 -14.93
CA ASP A 621 -13.81 -43.77 -14.96
C ASP A 621 -14.86 -42.69 -14.64
N GLY A 622 -14.54 -41.46 -14.98
CA GLY A 622 -15.44 -40.32 -14.83
C GLY A 622 -15.60 -39.82 -13.41
N GLY A 623 -14.70 -40.18 -12.49
CA GLY A 623 -14.73 -39.74 -11.09
C GLY A 623 -15.28 -40.80 -10.13
N THR A 624 -15.48 -42.04 -10.58
CA THR A 624 -15.97 -43.14 -9.71
C THR A 624 -14.85 -43.61 -8.77
N THR A 625 -13.65 -43.80 -9.33
CA THR A 625 -12.45 -44.18 -8.55
C THR A 625 -11.32 -43.18 -8.81
N TRP A 626 -10.45 -43.00 -7.81
CA TRP A 626 -9.39 -42.00 -7.82
C TRP A 626 -8.06 -42.61 -7.41
N THR A 627 -7.01 -42.21 -8.10
CA THR A 627 -5.62 -42.61 -7.79
C THR A 627 -4.79 -41.36 -7.55
N THR A 628 -4.11 -41.27 -6.40
CA THR A 628 -3.18 -40.18 -6.09
C THR A 628 -1.95 -40.28 -7.01
N ILE A 629 -1.63 -39.16 -7.65
CA ILE A 629 -0.48 -39.04 -8.57
C ILE A 629 0.56 -38.02 -8.11
N PHE A 630 0.23 -37.18 -7.14
CA PHE A 630 1.15 -36.19 -6.59
C PHE A 630 0.73 -35.81 -5.16
N ASP A 631 1.69 -35.75 -4.26
CA ASP A 631 1.51 -35.27 -2.87
C ASP A 631 2.34 -34.01 -2.66
N VAL A 632 1.69 -32.86 -2.49
CA VAL A 632 2.34 -31.55 -2.38
C VAL A 632 3.35 -31.50 -1.24
N LEU A 633 3.07 -32.16 -0.13
CA LEU A 633 3.97 -32.14 1.03
C LEU A 633 5.21 -33.04 0.86
N LYS A 634 5.16 -34.02 -0.05
CA LYS A 634 6.24 -34.99 -0.29
C LYS A 634 6.96 -34.78 -1.61
N ASP A 635 6.21 -34.56 -2.68
CA ASP A 635 6.71 -34.63 -4.06
C ASP A 635 7.05 -33.26 -4.63
N TYR A 636 6.72 -32.16 -3.92
CA TYR A 636 7.00 -30.80 -4.39
C TYR A 636 8.51 -30.58 -4.54
N PRO A 637 8.98 -29.98 -5.63
CA PRO A 637 10.39 -29.74 -5.88
C PRO A 637 11.09 -29.03 -4.72
N ARG A 638 12.27 -29.53 -4.33
CA ARG A 638 13.07 -28.98 -3.23
C ARG A 638 14.50 -28.72 -3.67
N ASP A 639 15.13 -27.70 -3.07
CA ASP A 639 16.55 -27.43 -3.24
C ASP A 639 17.43 -28.41 -2.44
N GLU A 640 18.73 -28.29 -2.56
CA GLU A 640 19.71 -29.12 -1.85
C GLU A 640 19.65 -29.01 -0.31
N ASN A 641 19.00 -27.96 0.21
CA ASN A 641 18.78 -27.74 1.63
C ASN A 641 17.41 -28.25 2.10
N GLY A 642 16.62 -28.82 1.19
CA GLY A 642 15.28 -29.32 1.46
C GLY A 642 14.18 -28.25 1.46
N ASN A 643 14.47 -27.02 1.05
CA ASN A 643 13.47 -25.96 0.92
C ASN A 643 12.72 -26.08 -0.42
N THR A 644 11.48 -25.64 -0.44
CA THR A 644 10.70 -25.60 -1.68
C THR A 644 11.37 -24.68 -2.71
N VAL A 645 11.59 -25.20 -3.92
CA VAL A 645 12.13 -24.40 -5.01
C VAL A 645 11.03 -23.49 -5.55
N THR A 646 11.21 -22.19 -5.36
CA THR A 646 10.31 -21.16 -5.93
C THR A 646 11.12 -20.31 -6.91
N PRO A 647 10.90 -20.44 -8.23
CA PRO A 647 11.45 -19.50 -9.20
C PRO A 647 11.06 -18.04 -8.88
N GLY A 648 11.72 -17.06 -9.47
CA GLY A 648 11.63 -15.64 -9.13
C GLY A 648 10.22 -15.04 -9.03
N SER A 649 9.20 -15.65 -9.66
CA SER A 649 7.77 -15.29 -9.53
C SER A 649 7.08 -15.88 -8.29
N GLY A 650 7.69 -16.86 -7.63
CA GLY A 650 7.07 -17.63 -6.56
C GLY A 650 6.36 -18.91 -7.03
N TYR A 651 6.15 -19.11 -8.33
CA TYR A 651 5.52 -20.29 -8.90
C TYR A 651 6.53 -21.29 -9.44
N THR A 652 6.22 -22.59 -9.29
CA THR A 652 6.99 -23.72 -9.80
C THR A 652 6.17 -24.46 -10.84
N LYS A 653 6.75 -24.73 -12.01
CA LYS A 653 6.12 -25.57 -13.01
C LYS A 653 6.11 -27.04 -12.53
N ILE A 654 4.94 -27.63 -12.51
CA ILE A 654 4.73 -29.04 -12.20
C ILE A 654 4.29 -29.74 -13.49
N GLU A 655 4.88 -30.93 -13.78
CA GLU A 655 4.55 -31.75 -14.93
C GLU A 655 4.34 -33.18 -14.45
N LEU A 656 3.18 -33.75 -14.72
CA LEU A 656 2.79 -35.10 -14.29
C LEU A 656 2.40 -35.98 -15.47
N ASP A 657 2.87 -37.23 -15.49
CA ASP A 657 2.54 -38.23 -16.48
C ASP A 657 1.16 -38.85 -16.20
N LEU A 658 0.20 -38.59 -17.08
CA LEU A 658 -1.14 -39.18 -17.07
C LEU A 658 -1.26 -40.43 -17.97
N SER A 659 -0.22 -40.80 -18.71
CA SER A 659 -0.25 -41.89 -19.69
C SER A 659 -0.73 -43.25 -19.12
N PRO A 660 -0.40 -43.62 -17.86
CA PRO A 660 -0.90 -44.86 -17.25
C PRO A 660 -2.43 -44.89 -17.04
N TYR A 661 -3.06 -43.74 -17.02
CA TYR A 661 -4.47 -43.55 -16.66
C TYR A 661 -5.36 -43.17 -17.85
N THR A 662 -4.79 -43.12 -19.05
CA THR A 662 -5.47 -42.68 -20.28
C THR A 662 -6.75 -43.46 -20.54
N SER A 663 -7.87 -42.75 -20.66
CA SER A 663 -9.19 -43.29 -21.02
C SER A 663 -10.03 -42.24 -21.74
N ASP A 664 -11.25 -42.59 -22.15
CA ASP A 664 -12.23 -41.64 -22.71
C ASP A 664 -13.00 -40.86 -21.64
N ASN A 665 -12.84 -41.20 -20.36
CA ASN A 665 -13.56 -40.63 -19.23
C ASN A 665 -12.61 -40.20 -18.09
N MET A 666 -11.58 -39.43 -18.42
CA MET A 666 -10.61 -38.95 -17.41
C MET A 666 -11.12 -37.75 -16.67
N ARG A 667 -10.72 -37.63 -15.42
CA ARG A 667 -10.79 -36.39 -14.61
C ARG A 667 -9.52 -36.27 -13.79
N ILE A 668 -9.16 -35.02 -13.42
CA ILE A 668 -8.20 -34.73 -12.37
C ILE A 668 -8.90 -34.02 -11.22
N ARG A 669 -8.34 -34.16 -10.03
CA ARG A 669 -8.86 -33.51 -8.84
C ARG A 669 -7.70 -33.03 -7.95
N PHE A 670 -7.75 -31.75 -7.59
CA PHE A 670 -6.92 -31.16 -6.54
C PHE A 670 -7.69 -31.30 -5.24
N ASN A 671 -7.19 -32.12 -4.33
CA ASN A 671 -7.91 -32.53 -3.13
C ASN A 671 -7.11 -32.18 -1.88
N CYS A 672 -7.72 -31.36 -1.02
CA CYS A 672 -7.13 -30.90 0.24
C CYS A 672 -8.10 -31.25 1.39
N TYR A 673 -7.60 -31.89 2.42
CA TYR A 673 -8.39 -32.14 3.63
C TYR A 673 -7.50 -32.28 4.87
N ASP A 674 -8.03 -31.88 6.01
CA ASP A 674 -7.35 -32.13 7.27
C ASP A 674 -7.64 -33.53 7.82
N THR A 675 -6.71 -34.06 8.60
CA THR A 675 -6.80 -35.38 9.22
C THR A 675 -7.10 -35.32 10.71
N SER A 676 -7.13 -34.15 11.32
CA SER A 676 -7.11 -33.98 12.78
C SER A 676 -7.97 -32.84 13.33
N GLN A 677 -8.85 -32.25 12.54
CA GLN A 677 -9.65 -31.07 12.91
C GLN A 677 -8.80 -29.82 13.30
N GLU A 678 -7.57 -29.76 12.85
CA GLU A 678 -6.69 -28.59 13.02
C GLU A 678 -6.79 -27.59 11.85
N GLY A 679 -7.68 -27.85 10.90
CA GLY A 679 -7.85 -27.10 9.67
C GLY A 679 -6.74 -27.32 8.63
N LEU A 680 -6.95 -26.79 7.42
CA LEU A 680 -5.94 -26.78 6.37
C LEU A 680 -5.00 -25.58 6.60
N GLN A 681 -3.81 -25.82 7.07
CA GLN A 681 -2.88 -24.81 7.56
C GLN A 681 -1.98 -24.21 6.47
N TYR A 682 -2.16 -24.64 5.22
CA TYR A 682 -1.35 -24.20 4.10
C TYR A 682 -2.26 -23.77 2.96
N TRP A 683 -1.96 -22.60 2.37
CA TRP A 683 -2.59 -22.22 1.11
C TRP A 683 -1.88 -22.88 -0.07
N TRP A 684 -2.62 -23.08 -1.15
CA TRP A 684 -2.12 -23.66 -2.39
C TRP A 684 -2.76 -22.96 -3.59
N GLN A 685 -1.93 -22.51 -4.52
CA GLN A 685 -2.35 -21.83 -5.73
C GLN A 685 -1.90 -22.60 -6.95
N ILE A 686 -2.73 -22.62 -7.97
CA ILE A 686 -2.44 -23.18 -9.28
C ILE A 686 -2.83 -22.18 -10.35
N ASP A 687 -2.07 -22.20 -11.44
CA ASP A 687 -2.27 -21.29 -12.57
C ASP A 687 -1.77 -21.94 -13.87
N ASP A 688 -2.20 -21.41 -15.03
CA ASP A 688 -1.77 -21.84 -16.37
C ASP A 688 -1.80 -23.38 -16.52
N LEU A 689 -2.94 -24.00 -16.25
CA LEU A 689 -3.10 -25.44 -16.32
C LEU A 689 -3.33 -25.91 -17.75
N GLU A 690 -2.58 -26.95 -18.18
CA GLU A 690 -2.73 -27.55 -19.48
C GLU A 690 -2.70 -29.09 -19.39
N ILE A 691 -3.65 -29.76 -20.05
CA ILE A 691 -3.64 -31.19 -20.27
C ILE A 691 -3.42 -31.43 -21.75
N THR A 692 -2.35 -32.17 -22.10
CA THR A 692 -2.05 -32.56 -23.48
C THR A 692 -2.28 -34.04 -23.71
N GLY A 693 -2.67 -34.39 -24.94
CA GLY A 693 -2.77 -35.76 -25.44
C GLY A 693 -1.58 -36.14 -26.31
N GLU A 694 -1.76 -37.20 -27.13
CA GLU A 694 -0.77 -37.53 -28.14
C GLU A 694 -0.74 -36.44 -29.21
N SER A 695 0.46 -35.99 -29.56
CA SER A 695 0.61 -35.09 -30.71
C SER A 695 0.01 -35.77 -31.94
N ALA A 696 -0.78 -35.01 -32.68
CA ALA A 696 -1.37 -35.48 -33.94
C ALA A 696 -0.28 -35.69 -35.04
N THR A 697 0.81 -36.34 -34.70
CA THR A 697 1.86 -36.77 -35.64
C THR A 697 1.55 -38.16 -36.11
N GLY A 698 0.54 -38.27 -36.95
CA GLY A 698 0.28 -39.52 -37.63
C GLY A 698 -1.19 -39.73 -37.92
N ILE A 699 -1.51 -39.87 -39.18
CA ILE A 699 -2.79 -40.35 -39.65
C ILE A 699 -2.87 -41.82 -39.20
N SER A 700 -3.68 -42.14 -38.21
CA SER A 700 -3.92 -43.52 -37.78
C SER A 700 -4.53 -44.28 -38.93
N ALA A 701 -3.91 -45.41 -39.32
CA ALA A 701 -4.49 -46.34 -40.30
C ALA A 701 -5.77 -46.93 -39.67
N ILE A 702 -6.93 -46.57 -40.17
CA ILE A 702 -8.21 -47.12 -39.73
C ILE A 702 -8.40 -48.44 -40.48
N SER A 703 -8.32 -49.61 -39.81
CA SER A 703 -8.82 -50.87 -40.32
C SER A 703 -10.36 -50.84 -40.22
N VAL A 704 -11.05 -50.77 -41.38
CA VAL A 704 -12.51 -50.74 -41.46
C VAL A 704 -13.02 -52.14 -41.73
N PRO A 705 -13.84 -52.75 -40.86
CA PRO A 705 -14.69 -53.86 -41.23
C PRO A 705 -15.88 -53.37 -42.07
N GLY A 706 -15.88 -53.73 -43.36
CA GLY A 706 -17.02 -53.96 -44.21
C GLY A 706 -18.24 -53.08 -44.22
N GLU A 707 -18.13 -51.75 -44.58
CA GLU A 707 -19.24 -51.04 -45.22
C GLU A 707 -18.71 -50.01 -46.22
N SER A 708 -19.34 -49.95 -47.43
CA SER A 708 -18.92 -49.12 -48.53
C SER A 708 -19.32 -47.66 -48.36
N GLN A 709 -18.59 -46.93 -47.48
CA GLN A 709 -18.71 -45.48 -47.45
C GLN A 709 -18.01 -44.81 -48.63
N PRO A 710 -18.60 -43.82 -49.28
CA PRO A 710 -17.98 -43.16 -50.43
C PRO A 710 -16.66 -42.49 -50.04
N ILE A 711 -15.68 -42.60 -50.95
CA ILE A 711 -14.32 -42.05 -50.77
C ILE A 711 -14.18 -40.82 -51.65
N TYR A 712 -13.61 -39.73 -51.09
CA TYR A 712 -13.35 -38.49 -51.78
C TYR A 712 -11.85 -38.17 -51.80
N ASP A 713 -11.36 -37.49 -52.82
CA ASP A 713 -10.04 -36.88 -52.76
C ASP A 713 -10.06 -35.59 -51.91
N LEU A 714 -8.89 -34.98 -51.64
CA LEU A 714 -8.78 -33.79 -50.83
C LEU A 714 -9.46 -32.55 -51.42
N ARG A 715 -9.92 -32.62 -52.67
CA ARG A 715 -10.70 -31.56 -53.36
C ARG A 715 -12.20 -31.82 -53.26
N GLY A 716 -12.63 -32.86 -52.51
CA GLY A 716 -14.03 -33.25 -52.36
C GLY A 716 -14.62 -34.01 -53.56
N ILE A 717 -13.78 -34.52 -54.50
CA ILE A 717 -14.24 -35.29 -55.67
C ILE A 717 -14.35 -36.75 -55.25
N ARG A 718 -15.51 -37.35 -55.46
CA ARG A 718 -15.75 -38.79 -55.19
C ARG A 718 -14.88 -39.69 -56.09
N VAL A 719 -14.18 -40.61 -55.45
CA VAL A 719 -13.11 -41.39 -56.10
C VAL A 719 -13.25 -42.91 -55.85
N ASP A 720 -14.47 -43.38 -55.55
CA ASP A 720 -14.75 -44.80 -55.34
C ASP A 720 -14.33 -45.60 -56.54
N GLY A 721 -13.66 -46.76 -56.33
CA GLY A 721 -13.24 -47.69 -57.37
C GLY A 721 -11.98 -47.26 -58.10
N ARG A 722 -11.29 -46.16 -57.77
CA ARG A 722 -9.99 -45.81 -58.36
C ARG A 722 -8.83 -46.42 -57.56
N SER A 723 -7.78 -46.84 -58.29
CA SER A 723 -6.53 -47.20 -57.65
C SER A 723 -5.69 -46.00 -57.29
N PHE A 724 -5.23 -45.91 -56.04
CA PHE A 724 -4.35 -44.85 -55.57
C PHE A 724 -2.96 -45.43 -55.26
N PRO A 725 -1.89 -44.67 -55.49
CA PRO A 725 -0.59 -45.01 -54.99
C PRO A 725 -0.57 -45.21 -53.49
N ALA A 726 0.22 -46.10 -52.96
CA ALA A 726 0.45 -46.29 -51.54
C ALA A 726 0.93 -44.94 -50.93
N GLY A 727 0.31 -44.51 -49.84
CA GLY A 727 0.59 -43.23 -49.20
C GLY A 727 -0.32 -42.07 -49.67
N SER A 728 -1.34 -42.29 -50.50
CA SER A 728 -2.32 -41.26 -50.87
C SER A 728 -3.31 -41.00 -49.74
N ILE A 729 -3.60 -39.72 -49.47
CA ILE A 729 -4.59 -39.30 -48.49
C ILE A 729 -5.94 -39.11 -49.17
N VAL A 730 -6.98 -39.76 -48.68
CA VAL A 730 -8.36 -39.61 -49.13
C VAL A 730 -9.30 -39.33 -47.94
N VAL A 731 -10.51 -38.83 -48.24
CA VAL A 731 -11.56 -38.59 -47.21
C VAL A 731 -12.59 -39.71 -47.31
N LYS A 732 -12.81 -40.43 -46.19
CA LYS A 732 -13.85 -41.47 -46.11
C LYS A 732 -14.64 -41.26 -44.80
N GLY A 733 -15.97 -41.16 -44.90
CA GLY A 733 -16.83 -40.91 -43.74
C GLY A 733 -16.51 -39.59 -43.01
N GLY A 734 -16.09 -38.55 -43.76
CA GLY A 734 -15.71 -37.24 -43.19
C GLY A 734 -14.31 -37.19 -42.58
N LYS A 735 -13.55 -38.30 -42.56
CA LYS A 735 -12.19 -38.38 -42.00
C LYS A 735 -11.14 -38.55 -43.07
N LYS A 736 -9.98 -37.93 -42.91
CA LYS A 736 -8.80 -38.17 -43.77
C LYS A 736 -8.22 -39.52 -43.44
N VAL A 737 -8.01 -40.37 -44.44
CA VAL A 737 -7.41 -41.70 -44.29
C VAL A 737 -6.25 -41.87 -45.28
N LEU A 738 -5.18 -42.50 -44.85
CA LEU A 738 -4.04 -42.88 -45.68
C LEU A 738 -4.35 -44.22 -46.35
N ARG A 739 -4.09 -44.34 -47.67
CA ARG A 739 -4.25 -45.60 -48.43
C ARG A 739 -2.92 -46.20 -48.88
#